data_d0e2cfb685179e7a743566c92fbefaef
#
_entry.id   d0e2cfb685179e7a743566c92fbefaef
#
_cell.length_a   1.000
_cell.length_b   1.000
_cell.length_c   1.000
_cell.angle_alpha   90.00
_cell.angle_beta   90.00
_cell.angle_gamma   90.00
#
_symmetry.space_group_name_H-M   'P 1'
#
loop_
_entity.id
_entity.type
_entity.pdbx_description
1 polymer ?
#
loop_
_entity_poly.entity_id
_entity_poly.type
_entity_poly.pdbx_seq_one_letter_code
_entity_poly.pdbx_strand_id
1 'polypeptide(L)'
;MLDGLDKLDGWPDKVRTMQRNWIGRSEGTEVDFFVEEFQGSGVRGQGSGDEGLGTRDLGTRDVGTEGLGTAKIRVFTTRVDTIFGATSVQLAPEHPLVAGFAAADPELAAEVNALIEQQKTAREAGDFGEIEKRGVATGHFAVNPYNGQRVPIWVANYILMDYGTGAIMSVPGHDERDFEFASKYGLEIRRVIVPEHPTEAPETLPFISEDGLLINSGAFNGLSCAVAEAKMQEMAVREGFGEAKVTFRLRDWGVSRQRYWGTPIPMVNCPVDGLVPVPDDQLPVLLPEQIEITQQGGSPLARVPSFLNTTCPKCGGPATRETDTMDTFVDSSWYFYRYTDPKNDKEPFSRAAADYWFPIDQYIGGVEHAILHLIYSRFFTKVMRDLGLVASGEPVTHQFSQGMVIKDGAKMSKNRGNVVSPDDMVGRFGADATRMYALFAAPPDRDVDWQEDGVAGVYRFLGKVWRLVTRFAPGAKAGGEASGELSGMSRDLLRKLHQTIAKITQDFDGRWHFNTSIAAIMELVNEMTAAEGAMASGEVPAGVVKELLSSTVLLMAPFAPYLAAELWEELGGTGEVLRAGWPVSNAELAREDVIEIPVQVNGKLRSVIRVAAEADRAAIEAAALADPKVIEWLAGKTPVKIIVVPGKLVNVVVK
;
A
#
# COMPACT_ATOMS: atom_id res chain seq x y z
N MET A 1 -15.70 -5.00 3.00
CA MET A 1 -14.27 -4.62 2.78
C MET A 1 -14.03 -3.15 3.15
N LEU A 2 -14.75 -2.20 2.57
CA LEU A 2 -14.58 -0.76 2.83
C LEU A 2 -14.90 -0.39 4.28
N ASP A 3 -16.05 -0.81 4.81
CA ASP A 3 -16.46 -0.53 6.19
C ASP A 3 -15.48 -1.07 7.25
N GLY A 4 -14.73 -2.13 6.88
CA GLY A 4 -13.67 -2.67 7.73
C GLY A 4 -12.43 -1.79 7.79
N LEU A 5 -12.16 -0.96 6.77
CA LEU A 5 -10.96 -0.09 6.75
C LEU A 5 -11.00 0.96 7.87
N ASP A 6 -12.18 1.43 8.23
CA ASP A 6 -12.35 2.45 9.27
C ASP A 6 -12.08 1.91 10.69
N LYS A 7 -12.00 0.58 10.83
CA LYS A 7 -11.73 -0.14 12.09
C LYS A 7 -10.29 -0.64 12.20
N LEU A 8 -9.45 -0.36 11.20
CA LEU A 8 -8.05 -0.81 11.13
C LEU A 8 -7.10 0.28 11.64
N ASP A 9 -7.25 0.67 12.91
CA ASP A 9 -6.45 1.75 13.52
C ASP A 9 -4.94 1.43 13.58
N GLY A 10 -4.57 0.15 13.64
CA GLY A 10 -3.18 -0.32 13.61
C GLY A 10 -2.58 -0.43 12.19
N TRP A 11 -3.30 0.03 11.16
CA TRP A 11 -2.82 0.02 9.79
C TRP A 11 -2.41 1.41 9.31
N PRO A 12 -1.30 1.56 8.56
CA PRO A 12 -0.89 2.86 8.01
C PRO A 12 -1.98 3.48 7.14
N ASP A 13 -2.19 4.80 7.29
CA ASP A 13 -3.16 5.56 6.49
C ASP A 13 -2.94 5.38 4.99
N LYS A 14 -1.67 5.34 4.56
CA LYS A 14 -1.29 5.10 3.17
C LYS A 14 -1.89 3.78 2.64
N VAL A 15 -1.79 2.69 3.40
CA VAL A 15 -2.31 1.37 3.01
C VAL A 15 -3.83 1.39 2.94
N ARG A 16 -4.50 1.97 3.96
CA ARG A 16 -5.96 2.11 4.00
C ARG A 16 -6.48 2.92 2.80
N THR A 17 -5.81 4.03 2.49
CA THR A 17 -6.14 4.88 1.34
C THR A 17 -5.93 4.14 0.01
N MET A 18 -4.81 3.41 -0.15
CA MET A 18 -4.57 2.60 -1.35
C MET A 18 -5.66 1.56 -1.56
N GLN A 19 -6.08 0.85 -0.50
CA GLN A 19 -7.17 -0.13 -0.59
C GLN A 19 -8.52 0.52 -0.91
N ARG A 20 -8.84 1.65 -0.27
CA ARG A 20 -10.07 2.41 -0.54
C ARG A 20 -10.14 2.82 -2.01
N ASN A 21 -9.07 3.38 -2.53
CA ASN A 21 -8.97 3.81 -3.92
C ASN A 21 -9.00 2.64 -4.90
N TRP A 22 -8.40 1.50 -4.53
CA TRP A 22 -8.39 0.30 -5.36
C TRP A 22 -9.77 -0.36 -5.45
N ILE A 23 -10.50 -0.44 -4.34
CA ILE A 23 -11.89 -0.90 -4.32
C ILE A 23 -12.76 0.08 -5.11
N GLY A 24 -12.50 1.39 -4.95
CA GLY A 24 -13.04 2.44 -5.81
C GLY A 24 -14.56 2.45 -5.85
N ARG A 25 -15.22 2.55 -4.68
CA ARG A 25 -16.66 2.75 -4.61
C ARG A 25 -17.00 4.10 -5.21
N SER A 26 -17.87 4.09 -6.21
CA SER A 26 -18.39 5.29 -6.87
C SER A 26 -19.91 5.28 -6.80
N GLU A 27 -20.48 6.38 -6.38
CA GLU A 27 -21.93 6.65 -6.45
C GLU A 27 -22.18 7.53 -7.65
N GLY A 28 -23.24 7.24 -8.38
CA GLY A 28 -23.58 8.00 -9.58
C GLY A 28 -24.94 7.63 -10.11
N THR A 29 -25.19 8.01 -11.35
CA THR A 29 -26.45 7.77 -12.04
C THR A 29 -26.20 6.99 -13.32
N GLU A 30 -26.93 5.90 -13.53
CA GLU A 30 -27.08 5.30 -14.85
C GLU A 30 -28.17 6.05 -15.60
N VAL A 31 -27.92 6.42 -16.86
CA VAL A 31 -28.85 7.18 -17.71
C VAL A 31 -28.94 6.50 -19.06
N ASP A 32 -30.17 6.31 -19.55
CA ASP A 32 -30.47 5.74 -20.85
C ASP A 32 -30.59 6.84 -21.93
N PHE A 33 -29.66 6.87 -22.87
CA PHE A 33 -29.74 7.62 -24.10
C PHE A 33 -30.50 6.79 -25.15
N PHE A 34 -31.49 7.35 -25.81
CA PHE A 34 -32.30 6.60 -26.78
C PHE A 34 -31.73 6.75 -28.19
N VAL A 35 -31.44 5.60 -28.84
CA VAL A 35 -30.92 5.59 -30.21
C VAL A 35 -32.05 5.93 -31.20
N GLU A 36 -31.80 6.89 -32.09
CA GLU A 36 -32.78 7.21 -33.16
C GLU A 36 -32.80 6.08 -34.19
N GLU A 37 -34.03 5.62 -34.54
CA GLU A 37 -34.37 4.57 -35.51
C GLU A 37 -33.22 3.66 -35.95
N PHE A 38 -32.98 2.60 -35.19
CA PHE A 38 -32.07 1.53 -35.57
C PHE A 38 -32.88 0.32 -36.06
N GLN A 39 -32.99 0.14 -37.40
CA GLN A 39 -33.47 -1.10 -37.99
C GLN A 39 -32.33 -2.12 -38.09
N GLY A 40 -31.90 -2.67 -36.96
CA GLY A 40 -30.90 -3.76 -36.92
C GLY A 40 -31.53 -5.07 -37.38
N SER A 41 -30.92 -5.73 -38.40
CA SER A 41 -31.22 -7.10 -38.74
C SER A 41 -30.96 -8.00 -37.53
N GLY A 42 -32.02 -8.57 -36.96
CA GLY A 42 -31.95 -9.33 -35.70
C GLY A 42 -31.01 -10.53 -35.78
N VAL A 43 -29.86 -10.42 -35.20
CA VAL A 43 -29.06 -11.58 -34.78
C VAL A 43 -29.67 -12.10 -33.48
N ARG A 44 -30.50 -13.13 -33.57
CA ARG A 44 -30.95 -13.91 -32.41
C ARG A 44 -29.71 -14.61 -31.83
N GLY A 45 -29.14 -14.06 -30.76
CA GLY A 45 -28.24 -14.80 -29.90
C GLY A 45 -29.01 -15.96 -29.30
N GLN A 46 -28.56 -17.19 -29.55
CA GLN A 46 -29.01 -18.36 -28.77
C GLN A 46 -28.48 -18.22 -27.34
N GLY A 47 -29.25 -17.57 -26.49
CA GLY A 47 -29.09 -17.63 -25.05
C GLY A 47 -29.69 -18.95 -24.57
N SER A 48 -28.87 -19.79 -23.94
CA SER A 48 -29.30 -20.91 -23.13
C SER A 48 -30.28 -20.42 -22.06
N GLY A 49 -31.46 -21.04 -21.99
CA GLY A 49 -32.53 -20.65 -21.10
C GLY A 49 -32.15 -20.75 -19.63
N ASP A 50 -32.55 -19.74 -18.90
CA ASP A 50 -32.89 -19.85 -17.49
C ASP A 50 -34.26 -19.23 -17.31
N GLU A 51 -35.20 -20.04 -16.87
CA GLU A 51 -36.62 -19.67 -16.65
C GLU A 51 -36.75 -18.96 -15.31
N GLY A 52 -37.40 -17.80 -15.37
CA GLY A 52 -38.25 -17.40 -14.27
C GLY A 52 -37.83 -16.18 -13.46
N LEU A 53 -38.36 -15.03 -13.90
CA LEU A 53 -39.12 -14.13 -12.99
C LEU A 53 -39.83 -13.09 -13.84
N GLY A 54 -41.15 -13.10 -13.72
CA GLY A 54 -42.06 -12.37 -14.58
C GLY A 54 -41.82 -10.86 -14.61
N THR A 55 -41.64 -10.32 -15.81
CA THR A 55 -41.76 -8.92 -16.11
C THR A 55 -43.22 -8.49 -15.99
N ARG A 56 -43.54 -7.72 -14.95
CA ARG A 56 -44.79 -6.94 -14.92
C ARG A 56 -44.64 -5.82 -15.94
N ASP A 57 -45.52 -5.85 -16.92
CA ASP A 57 -45.80 -4.81 -17.89
C ASP A 57 -46.24 -3.54 -17.10
N LEU A 58 -45.33 -2.56 -16.99
CA LEU A 58 -45.67 -1.23 -16.49
C LEU A 58 -45.90 -0.32 -17.69
N GLY A 59 -47.17 -0.09 -17.95
CA GLY A 59 -47.67 0.74 -19.00
C GLY A 59 -46.92 2.07 -19.16
N THR A 60 -46.46 2.29 -20.38
CA THR A 60 -45.90 3.54 -20.89
C THR A 60 -46.91 4.65 -20.76
N ARG A 61 -46.62 5.67 -19.94
CA ARG A 61 -47.29 6.96 -20.04
C ARG A 61 -46.55 7.81 -21.06
N ASP A 62 -47.27 8.19 -22.10
CA ASP A 62 -46.83 9.08 -23.18
C ASP A 62 -46.22 10.37 -22.64
N VAL A 63 -44.91 10.52 -22.82
CA VAL A 63 -44.24 11.80 -22.96
C VAL A 63 -43.69 11.81 -24.38
N GLY A 64 -44.35 12.51 -25.29
CA GLY A 64 -44.07 12.82 -26.70
C GLY A 64 -42.83 12.16 -27.37
N THR A 65 -42.75 10.85 -27.40
CA THR A 65 -41.65 10.09 -28.03
C THR A 65 -42.13 9.36 -29.30
N GLU A 66 -43.00 9.99 -30.08
CA GLU A 66 -43.27 9.49 -31.44
C GLU A 66 -41.99 9.58 -32.27
N GLY A 67 -41.33 8.43 -32.53
CA GLY A 67 -40.12 8.33 -33.37
C GLY A 67 -38.85 7.81 -32.69
N LEU A 68 -38.86 7.46 -31.38
CA LEU A 68 -37.67 6.88 -30.71
C LEU A 68 -37.60 5.36 -30.91
N GLY A 69 -36.48 4.89 -31.44
CA GLY A 69 -36.18 3.44 -31.55
C GLY A 69 -36.15 2.73 -30.19
N THR A 70 -36.32 1.40 -30.21
CA THR A 70 -36.31 0.59 -28.98
C THR A 70 -34.92 0.40 -28.38
N ALA A 71 -33.85 0.78 -29.09
CA ALA A 71 -32.46 0.60 -28.62
C ALA A 71 -32.04 1.73 -27.68
N LYS A 72 -31.37 1.36 -26.59
CA LYS A 72 -30.89 2.29 -25.57
C LYS A 72 -29.38 2.13 -25.36
N ILE A 73 -28.70 3.24 -25.13
CA ILE A 73 -27.31 3.27 -24.66
C ILE A 73 -27.34 3.71 -23.22
N ARG A 74 -27.02 2.79 -22.32
CA ARG A 74 -26.93 3.07 -20.89
C ARG A 74 -25.53 3.58 -20.56
N VAL A 75 -25.42 4.75 -19.96
CA VAL A 75 -24.16 5.33 -19.50
C VAL A 75 -24.18 5.48 -17.99
N PHE A 76 -23.04 5.20 -17.35
CA PHE A 76 -22.84 5.50 -15.92
C PHE A 76 -22.01 6.77 -15.78
N THR A 77 -22.47 7.69 -14.95
CA THR A 77 -21.74 8.93 -14.64
C THR A 77 -21.81 9.26 -13.15
N THR A 78 -20.70 9.72 -12.58
CA THR A 78 -20.64 10.33 -11.25
C THR A 78 -20.99 11.81 -11.30
N ARG A 79 -21.12 12.40 -12.50
CA ARG A 79 -21.34 13.81 -12.75
C ARG A 79 -22.56 14.01 -13.67
N VAL A 80 -23.74 13.57 -13.20
CA VAL A 80 -24.99 13.77 -13.96
C VAL A 80 -25.33 15.24 -14.13
N ASP A 81 -24.85 16.10 -13.24
CA ASP A 81 -24.96 17.57 -13.33
C ASP A 81 -24.36 18.17 -14.61
N THR A 82 -23.43 17.47 -15.26
CA THR A 82 -22.81 17.91 -16.52
C THR A 82 -23.54 17.45 -17.77
N ILE A 83 -24.62 16.66 -17.67
CA ILE A 83 -25.27 15.97 -18.81
C ILE A 83 -25.81 16.89 -19.88
N PHE A 84 -26.16 18.13 -19.56
CA PHE A 84 -26.56 19.15 -20.53
C PHE A 84 -25.41 19.62 -21.43
N GLY A 85 -24.16 19.36 -20.99
CA GLY A 85 -22.91 19.56 -21.75
C GLY A 85 -22.49 18.36 -22.57
N ALA A 86 -23.25 17.26 -22.55
CA ALA A 86 -22.98 16.10 -23.38
C ALA A 86 -23.15 16.44 -24.86
N THR A 87 -22.07 16.29 -25.64
CA THR A 87 -22.06 16.62 -27.08
C THR A 87 -21.81 15.40 -27.97
N SER A 88 -21.50 14.25 -27.38
CA SER A 88 -21.49 12.93 -28.01
C SER A 88 -21.71 11.83 -26.99
N VAL A 89 -22.10 10.64 -27.48
CA VAL A 89 -22.03 9.39 -26.74
C VAL A 89 -20.96 8.54 -27.38
N GLN A 90 -20.07 7.97 -26.57
CA GLN A 90 -18.95 7.17 -27.06
C GLN A 90 -19.06 5.74 -26.55
N LEU A 91 -18.85 4.79 -27.45
CA LEU A 91 -18.96 3.35 -27.23
C LEU A 91 -17.58 2.67 -27.29
N ALA A 92 -17.41 1.63 -26.52
CA ALA A 92 -16.30 0.69 -26.69
C ALA A 92 -16.41 0.00 -28.06
N PRO A 93 -15.30 -0.32 -28.73
CA PRO A 93 -15.33 -1.00 -30.01
C PRO A 93 -16.06 -2.37 -29.98
N GLU A 94 -16.03 -3.06 -28.83
CA GLU A 94 -16.70 -4.34 -28.62
C GLU A 94 -18.16 -4.21 -28.14
N HIS A 95 -18.69 -3.00 -28.02
CA HIS A 95 -20.07 -2.80 -27.56
C HIS A 95 -21.09 -3.45 -28.52
N PRO A 96 -22.13 -4.18 -28.03
CA PRO A 96 -23.07 -4.91 -28.88
C PRO A 96 -23.74 -4.08 -29.98
N LEU A 97 -24.06 -2.81 -29.70
CA LEU A 97 -24.65 -1.91 -30.71
C LEU A 97 -23.69 -1.59 -31.85
N VAL A 98 -22.37 -1.57 -31.60
CA VAL A 98 -21.35 -1.30 -32.62
C VAL A 98 -21.36 -2.41 -33.68
N ALA A 99 -21.49 -3.66 -33.27
CA ALA A 99 -21.64 -4.76 -34.22
C ALA A 99 -22.87 -4.57 -35.13
N GLY A 100 -23.97 -4.08 -34.58
CA GLY A 100 -25.18 -3.77 -35.34
C GLY A 100 -24.97 -2.61 -36.34
N PHE A 101 -24.34 -1.52 -35.93
CA PHE A 101 -24.01 -0.38 -36.82
C PHE A 101 -23.06 -0.79 -37.95
N ALA A 102 -22.02 -1.57 -37.62
CA ALA A 102 -21.01 -2.06 -38.57
C ALA A 102 -21.54 -3.12 -39.53
N ALA A 103 -22.60 -3.84 -39.20
CA ALA A 103 -23.17 -4.89 -40.05
C ALA A 103 -23.67 -4.37 -41.41
N ALA A 104 -24.11 -3.12 -41.48
CA ALA A 104 -24.61 -2.47 -42.68
C ALA A 104 -23.58 -1.54 -43.36
N ASP A 105 -22.42 -1.33 -42.71
CA ASP A 105 -21.37 -0.40 -43.14
C ASP A 105 -19.99 -1.07 -43.08
N PRO A 106 -19.48 -1.60 -44.24
CA PRO A 106 -18.16 -2.26 -44.29
C PRO A 106 -16.98 -1.33 -43.95
N GLU A 107 -17.09 -0.02 -44.22
CA GLU A 107 -16.03 0.94 -43.92
C GLU A 107 -15.95 1.16 -42.39
N LEU A 108 -17.08 1.37 -41.75
CA LEU A 108 -17.17 1.42 -40.29
C LEU A 108 -16.65 0.12 -39.63
N ALA A 109 -17.01 -1.04 -40.19
CA ALA A 109 -16.52 -2.33 -39.69
C ALA A 109 -14.98 -2.44 -39.74
N ALA A 110 -14.34 -1.97 -40.80
CA ALA A 110 -12.89 -1.96 -40.92
C ALA A 110 -12.22 -1.03 -39.91
N GLU A 111 -12.76 0.17 -39.74
CA GLU A 111 -12.25 1.15 -38.75
C GLU A 111 -12.41 0.66 -37.32
N VAL A 112 -13.56 0.09 -36.96
CA VAL A 112 -13.79 -0.53 -35.64
C VAL A 112 -12.78 -1.65 -35.35
N ASN A 113 -12.55 -2.53 -36.30
CA ASN A 113 -11.54 -3.59 -36.16
C ASN A 113 -10.13 -3.03 -35.93
N ALA A 114 -9.77 -1.93 -36.59
CA ALA A 114 -8.51 -1.25 -36.36
C ALA A 114 -8.40 -0.68 -34.94
N LEU A 115 -9.49 -0.15 -34.38
CA LEU A 115 -9.53 0.32 -32.98
C LEU A 115 -9.36 -0.85 -31.99
N ILE A 116 -9.98 -2.00 -32.23
CA ILE A 116 -9.83 -3.23 -31.42
C ILE A 116 -8.37 -3.68 -31.38
N GLU A 117 -7.71 -3.76 -32.54
CA GLU A 117 -6.30 -4.17 -32.61
C GLU A 117 -5.38 -3.16 -31.90
N GLN A 118 -5.66 -1.87 -31.98
CA GLN A 118 -4.91 -0.86 -31.22
C GLN A 118 -5.07 -1.03 -29.71
N GLN A 119 -6.28 -1.27 -29.21
CA GLN A 119 -6.51 -1.56 -27.80
C GLN A 119 -5.75 -2.79 -27.33
N LYS A 120 -5.80 -3.86 -28.12
CA LYS A 120 -5.11 -5.12 -27.83
C LYS A 120 -3.59 -4.91 -27.73
N THR A 121 -3.00 -4.24 -28.71
CA THR A 121 -1.56 -3.94 -28.73
C THR A 121 -1.14 -3.11 -27.52
N ALA A 122 -1.91 -2.07 -27.20
CA ALA A 122 -1.61 -1.22 -26.04
C ALA A 122 -1.76 -1.96 -24.69
N ARG A 123 -2.73 -2.86 -24.57
CA ARG A 123 -2.87 -3.74 -23.39
C ARG A 123 -1.68 -4.68 -23.23
N GLU A 124 -1.21 -5.29 -24.32
CA GLU A 124 -0.06 -6.20 -24.32
C GLU A 124 1.26 -5.47 -24.00
N ALA A 125 1.39 -4.21 -24.43
CA ALA A 125 2.54 -3.35 -24.11
C ALA A 125 2.51 -2.79 -22.68
N GLY A 126 1.35 -2.78 -22.01
CA GLY A 126 1.17 -2.16 -20.70
C GLY A 126 0.97 -0.63 -20.73
N ASP A 127 0.83 -0.04 -21.92
CA ASP A 127 0.78 1.42 -22.16
C ASP A 127 -0.65 1.93 -22.43
N PHE A 128 -1.66 1.19 -22.01
CA PHE A 128 -3.05 1.53 -22.33
C PHE A 128 -3.48 2.93 -21.84
N GLY A 129 -2.90 3.43 -20.77
CA GLY A 129 -3.17 4.77 -20.24
C GLY A 129 -2.65 5.92 -21.11
N GLU A 130 -1.66 5.64 -21.97
CA GLU A 130 -0.98 6.62 -22.85
C GLU A 130 -1.40 6.49 -24.33
N ILE A 131 -2.40 5.65 -24.61
CA ILE A 131 -2.88 5.43 -25.98
C ILE A 131 -3.38 6.74 -26.61
N GLU A 132 -2.94 7.02 -27.85
CA GLU A 132 -3.50 8.12 -28.65
C GLU A 132 -5.01 7.91 -28.81
N LYS A 133 -5.82 8.87 -28.37
CA LYS A 133 -7.28 8.79 -28.44
C LYS A 133 -7.74 8.88 -29.88
N ARG A 134 -8.31 7.78 -30.37
CA ARG A 134 -8.86 7.66 -31.71
C ARG A 134 -10.32 7.20 -31.64
N GLY A 135 -11.11 7.66 -32.58
CA GLY A 135 -12.49 7.25 -32.72
C GLY A 135 -13.00 7.39 -34.13
N VAL A 136 -14.13 6.74 -34.38
CA VAL A 136 -14.86 6.79 -35.63
C VAL A 136 -16.32 7.15 -35.37
N ALA A 137 -16.89 8.03 -36.20
CA ALA A 137 -18.31 8.38 -36.14
C ALA A 137 -19.13 7.23 -36.75
N THR A 138 -20.19 6.80 -36.04
CA THR A 138 -21.05 5.71 -36.54
C THR A 138 -22.09 6.17 -37.56
N GLY A 139 -22.25 7.48 -37.76
CA GLY A 139 -23.35 8.04 -38.56
C GLY A 139 -24.72 8.04 -37.84
N HIS A 140 -24.80 7.40 -36.67
CA HIS A 140 -26.02 7.33 -35.86
C HIS A 140 -26.02 8.37 -34.73
N PHE A 141 -27.21 8.61 -34.18
CA PHE A 141 -27.44 9.59 -33.13
C PHE A 141 -28.19 8.98 -31.95
N ALA A 142 -27.94 9.52 -30.77
CA ALA A 142 -28.72 9.26 -29.58
C ALA A 142 -29.36 10.53 -29.05
N VAL A 143 -30.45 10.40 -28.33
CA VAL A 143 -31.19 11.50 -27.72
C VAL A 143 -30.89 11.58 -26.24
N ASN A 144 -30.41 12.73 -25.78
CA ASN A 144 -30.20 13.03 -24.37
C ASN A 144 -31.58 13.17 -23.67
N PRO A 145 -31.92 12.33 -22.68
CA PRO A 145 -33.25 12.30 -22.08
C PRO A 145 -33.59 13.55 -21.25
N TYR A 146 -32.61 14.34 -20.83
CA TYR A 146 -32.83 15.54 -20.02
C TYR A 146 -33.27 16.76 -20.85
N ASN A 147 -32.84 16.86 -22.10
CA ASN A 147 -33.08 18.05 -22.92
C ASN A 147 -33.59 17.75 -24.34
N GLY A 148 -33.74 16.48 -24.71
CA GLY A 148 -34.18 16.04 -26.02
C GLY A 148 -33.20 16.32 -27.16
N GLN A 149 -31.96 16.72 -26.86
CA GLN A 149 -30.97 17.02 -27.89
C GLN A 149 -30.39 15.77 -28.51
N ARG A 150 -30.20 15.81 -29.82
CA ARG A 150 -29.51 14.78 -30.59
C ARG A 150 -28.01 14.94 -30.40
N VAL A 151 -27.31 13.84 -30.05
CA VAL A 151 -25.87 13.78 -29.95
C VAL A 151 -25.34 12.64 -30.82
N PRO A 152 -24.23 12.82 -31.57
CA PRO A 152 -23.67 11.76 -32.40
C PRO A 152 -23.10 10.61 -31.56
N ILE A 153 -23.23 9.40 -32.08
CA ILE A 153 -22.63 8.19 -31.49
C ILE A 153 -21.28 7.95 -32.15
N TRP A 154 -20.25 7.83 -31.33
CA TRP A 154 -18.88 7.51 -31.73
C TRP A 154 -18.42 6.19 -31.15
N VAL A 155 -17.47 5.52 -31.82
CA VAL A 155 -16.72 4.40 -31.28
C VAL A 155 -15.31 4.89 -30.98
N ALA A 156 -14.78 4.65 -29.77
CA ALA A 156 -13.50 5.20 -29.36
C ALA A 156 -12.62 4.15 -28.67
N ASN A 157 -11.32 4.14 -29.03
CA ASN A 157 -10.35 3.15 -28.57
C ASN A 157 -9.94 3.24 -27.09
N TYR A 158 -10.33 4.29 -26.39
CA TYR A 158 -10.05 4.46 -24.96
C TYR A 158 -11.23 4.10 -24.06
N ILE A 159 -12.39 3.76 -24.65
CA ILE A 159 -13.55 3.25 -23.93
C ILE A 159 -13.44 1.74 -23.83
N LEU A 160 -13.63 1.20 -22.62
CA LEU A 160 -13.49 -0.22 -22.32
C LEU A 160 -14.83 -0.86 -22.05
N MET A 161 -15.05 -2.03 -22.64
CA MET A 161 -16.25 -2.84 -22.39
C MET A 161 -16.33 -3.34 -20.93
N ASP A 162 -15.17 -3.57 -20.30
CA ASP A 162 -15.06 -4.06 -18.93
C ASP A 162 -15.28 -2.97 -17.86
N TYR A 163 -15.52 -1.73 -18.24
CA TYR A 163 -15.74 -0.62 -17.30
C TYR A 163 -17.12 0.00 -17.51
N GLY A 164 -17.96 -0.06 -16.47
CA GLY A 164 -19.33 0.41 -16.53
C GLY A 164 -20.16 -0.38 -17.54
N THR A 165 -20.79 0.33 -18.46
CA THR A 165 -21.65 -0.23 -19.50
C THR A 165 -20.96 -0.38 -20.87
N GLY A 166 -19.66 -0.06 -20.97
CA GLY A 166 -18.96 0.07 -22.25
C GLY A 166 -19.37 1.31 -23.04
N ALA A 167 -20.04 2.27 -22.40
CA ALA A 167 -20.48 3.51 -23.00
C ALA A 167 -20.29 4.69 -22.03
N ILE A 168 -19.97 5.86 -22.58
CA ILE A 168 -19.90 7.11 -21.83
C ILE A 168 -20.65 8.23 -22.54
N MET A 169 -21.16 9.18 -21.79
CA MET A 169 -21.50 10.52 -22.32
C MET A 169 -20.23 11.36 -22.31
N SER A 170 -19.93 12.03 -23.41
CA SER A 170 -18.78 12.92 -23.55
C SER A 170 -19.18 14.35 -23.22
N VAL A 171 -18.50 14.94 -22.22
CA VAL A 171 -18.76 16.30 -21.72
C VAL A 171 -17.51 17.18 -21.83
N PRO A 172 -17.09 17.57 -23.04
CA PRO A 172 -15.79 18.20 -23.29
C PRO A 172 -15.60 19.55 -22.60
N GLY A 173 -16.65 20.20 -22.12
CA GLY A 173 -16.54 21.42 -21.31
C GLY A 173 -16.01 21.17 -19.89
N HIS A 174 -16.03 19.90 -19.39
CA HIS A 174 -15.82 19.54 -18.00
C HIS A 174 -14.98 18.28 -17.77
N ASP A 175 -14.42 17.68 -18.83
CA ASP A 175 -13.48 16.52 -18.76
C ASP A 175 -12.33 16.71 -19.75
N GLU A 176 -11.08 16.51 -19.31
CA GLU A 176 -9.89 16.70 -20.16
C GLU A 176 -9.82 15.73 -21.33
N ARG A 177 -10.20 14.47 -21.11
CA ARG A 177 -10.13 13.43 -22.15
C ARG A 177 -11.16 13.71 -23.23
N ASP A 178 -12.35 14.12 -22.82
CA ASP A 178 -13.44 14.49 -23.73
C ASP A 178 -13.13 15.79 -24.48
N PHE A 179 -12.47 16.75 -23.82
CA PHE A 179 -12.01 17.99 -24.44
C PHE A 179 -10.98 17.74 -25.53
N GLU A 180 -9.99 16.88 -25.25
CA GLU A 180 -8.97 16.47 -26.23
C GLU A 180 -9.61 15.79 -27.44
N PHE A 181 -10.52 14.83 -27.21
CA PHE A 181 -11.24 14.13 -28.25
C PHE A 181 -12.12 15.08 -29.08
N ALA A 182 -12.92 15.90 -28.43
CA ALA A 182 -13.80 16.86 -29.10
C ALA A 182 -13.01 17.88 -29.94
N SER A 183 -11.89 18.37 -29.41
CA SER A 183 -10.99 19.29 -30.13
C SER A 183 -10.39 18.63 -31.37
N LYS A 184 -9.99 17.37 -31.29
CA LYS A 184 -9.40 16.60 -32.40
C LYS A 184 -10.40 16.36 -33.53
N TYR A 185 -11.64 16.05 -33.18
CA TYR A 185 -12.69 15.68 -34.17
C TYR A 185 -13.67 16.83 -34.48
N GLY A 186 -13.44 18.03 -33.97
CA GLY A 186 -14.26 19.21 -34.24
C GLY A 186 -15.69 19.11 -33.68
N LEU A 187 -15.86 18.39 -32.55
CA LEU A 187 -17.15 18.30 -31.88
C LEU A 187 -17.43 19.57 -31.05
N GLU A 188 -18.70 19.83 -30.80
CA GLU A 188 -19.10 20.97 -29.95
C GLU A 188 -18.55 20.85 -28.54
N ILE A 189 -18.05 21.97 -27.97
CA ILE A 189 -17.62 22.06 -26.58
C ILE A 189 -18.55 23.02 -25.87
N ARG A 190 -19.37 22.49 -24.97
CA ARG A 190 -20.42 23.25 -24.28
C ARG A 190 -20.11 23.35 -22.79
N ARG A 191 -20.02 24.57 -22.28
CA ARG A 191 -19.89 24.84 -20.85
C ARG A 191 -21.27 24.79 -20.19
N VAL A 192 -21.41 24.06 -19.09
CA VAL A 192 -22.61 23.95 -18.28
C VAL A 192 -22.38 24.21 -16.79
N ILE A 193 -21.12 24.39 -16.37
CA ILE A 193 -20.75 24.76 -15.00
C ILE A 193 -19.83 25.99 -15.04
N VAL A 194 -20.05 26.91 -14.11
CA VAL A 194 -19.22 28.09 -13.87
C VAL A 194 -18.86 28.15 -12.38
N PRO A 195 -17.74 28.82 -12.01
CA PRO A 195 -17.42 29.05 -10.61
C PRO A 195 -18.55 29.79 -9.88
N GLU A 196 -18.77 29.47 -8.61
CA GLU A 196 -19.75 30.17 -7.77
C GLU A 196 -19.36 31.64 -7.57
N HIS A 197 -18.06 31.92 -7.51
CA HIS A 197 -17.52 33.27 -7.45
C HIS A 197 -16.69 33.55 -8.71
N PRO A 198 -17.14 34.50 -9.57
CA PRO A 198 -16.39 34.88 -10.77
C PRO A 198 -15.00 35.41 -10.39
N THR A 199 -13.98 34.81 -10.96
CA THR A 199 -12.59 35.31 -10.86
C THR A 199 -12.28 36.23 -12.03
N GLU A 200 -11.39 37.22 -11.88
CA GLU A 200 -10.98 38.15 -12.95
C GLU A 200 -10.26 37.50 -14.13
N ALA A 201 -9.82 36.25 -13.97
CA ALA A 201 -9.13 35.50 -15.03
C ALA A 201 -10.12 34.89 -16.03
N PRO A 202 -9.85 34.92 -17.34
CA PRO A 202 -10.67 34.22 -18.32
C PRO A 202 -10.65 32.72 -18.00
N GLU A 203 -11.84 32.18 -17.78
CA GLU A 203 -12.01 30.76 -17.49
C GLU A 203 -11.63 29.94 -18.72
N THR A 204 -10.59 29.15 -18.61
CA THR A 204 -10.16 28.22 -19.66
C THR A 204 -11.03 26.97 -19.66
N LEU A 205 -11.27 26.41 -20.84
CA LEU A 205 -11.87 25.08 -20.99
C LEU A 205 -10.76 24.02 -21.10
N PRO A 206 -10.99 22.81 -20.60
CA PRO A 206 -12.16 22.39 -19.82
C PRO A 206 -12.15 22.96 -18.40
N PHE A 207 -13.33 23.26 -17.85
CA PHE A 207 -13.50 23.66 -16.46
C PHE A 207 -13.80 22.43 -15.61
N ILE A 208 -12.79 21.89 -14.92
CA ILE A 208 -12.87 20.67 -14.11
C ILE A 208 -13.00 21.07 -12.65
N SER A 209 -14.23 21.10 -12.15
CA SER A 209 -14.53 21.35 -10.74
C SER A 209 -15.75 20.55 -10.32
N GLU A 210 -15.72 20.05 -9.10
CA GLU A 210 -16.90 19.45 -8.45
C GLU A 210 -17.80 20.50 -7.84
N ASP A 211 -17.27 21.71 -7.66
CA ASP A 211 -17.99 22.87 -7.14
C ASP A 211 -18.26 23.90 -8.25
N GLY A 212 -19.45 24.48 -8.23
CA GLY A 212 -19.86 25.50 -9.18
C GLY A 212 -21.37 25.62 -9.30
N LEU A 213 -21.81 26.54 -10.17
CA LEU A 213 -23.22 26.77 -10.50
C LEU A 213 -23.50 26.31 -11.92
N LEU A 214 -24.64 25.67 -12.12
CA LEU A 214 -25.09 25.24 -13.44
C LEU A 214 -25.57 26.41 -14.29
N ILE A 215 -25.15 26.39 -15.56
CA ILE A 215 -25.65 27.25 -16.65
C ILE A 215 -26.00 26.37 -17.85
N ASN A 216 -26.77 26.86 -18.80
CA ASN A 216 -27.17 26.12 -20.00
C ASN A 216 -27.84 24.77 -19.72
N SER A 217 -28.38 24.59 -18.51
CA SER A 217 -28.92 23.33 -17.97
C SER A 217 -30.42 23.39 -17.69
N GLY A 218 -31.15 24.22 -18.44
CA GLY A 218 -32.63 24.33 -18.38
C GLY A 218 -33.13 24.69 -16.98
N ALA A 219 -33.98 23.85 -16.42
CA ALA A 219 -34.61 24.08 -15.10
C ALA A 219 -33.59 23.97 -13.93
N PHE A 220 -32.39 23.51 -14.18
CA PHE A 220 -31.34 23.34 -13.18
C PHE A 220 -30.34 24.50 -13.13
N ASN A 221 -30.52 25.53 -13.99
CA ASN A 221 -29.66 26.71 -13.99
C ASN A 221 -29.64 27.40 -12.62
N GLY A 222 -28.44 27.82 -12.20
CA GLY A 222 -28.20 28.51 -10.92
C GLY A 222 -28.18 27.61 -9.69
N LEU A 223 -28.38 26.31 -9.83
CA LEU A 223 -28.18 25.36 -8.74
C LEU A 223 -26.66 25.03 -8.60
N SER A 224 -26.24 24.75 -7.38
CA SER A 224 -24.89 24.16 -7.16
C SER A 224 -24.82 22.73 -7.71
N CYS A 225 -23.63 22.28 -8.11
CA CYS A 225 -23.41 20.95 -8.67
C CYS A 225 -24.05 19.85 -7.82
N ALA A 226 -23.81 19.84 -6.51
CA ALA A 226 -24.35 18.82 -5.59
C ALA A 226 -25.90 18.82 -5.52
N VAL A 227 -26.54 20.01 -5.52
CA VAL A 227 -28.01 20.12 -5.52
C VAL A 227 -28.60 19.70 -6.86
N ALA A 228 -27.93 20.05 -7.95
CA ALA A 228 -28.34 19.68 -9.30
C ALA A 228 -28.24 18.18 -9.51
N GLU A 229 -27.14 17.56 -9.08
CA GLU A 229 -26.90 16.12 -9.16
C GLU A 229 -28.03 15.33 -8.48
N ALA A 230 -28.36 15.67 -7.23
CA ALA A 230 -29.43 15.02 -6.48
C ALA A 230 -30.80 15.14 -7.20
N LYS A 231 -31.14 16.34 -7.68
CA LYS A 231 -32.42 16.58 -8.37
C LYS A 231 -32.47 15.90 -9.75
N MET A 232 -31.37 15.88 -10.48
CA MET A 232 -31.29 15.21 -11.78
C MET A 232 -31.39 13.68 -11.61
N GLN A 233 -30.75 13.11 -10.60
CA GLN A 233 -30.89 11.69 -10.27
C GLN A 233 -32.35 11.36 -9.91
N GLU A 234 -32.99 12.19 -9.07
CA GLU A 234 -34.40 12.02 -8.72
C GLU A 234 -35.31 12.10 -9.99
N MET A 235 -35.03 13.03 -10.89
CA MET A 235 -35.74 13.14 -12.15
C MET A 235 -35.58 11.91 -13.03
N ALA A 236 -34.35 11.40 -13.19
CA ALA A 236 -34.09 10.21 -14.00
C ALA A 236 -34.87 8.98 -13.52
N VAL A 237 -34.90 8.78 -12.19
CA VAL A 237 -35.67 7.70 -11.56
C VAL A 237 -37.19 7.89 -11.76
N ARG A 238 -37.70 9.10 -11.51
CA ARG A 238 -39.12 9.40 -11.62
C ARG A 238 -39.65 9.27 -13.06
N GLU A 239 -38.88 9.74 -14.03
CA GLU A 239 -39.26 9.70 -15.46
C GLU A 239 -38.88 8.34 -16.12
N GLY A 240 -38.19 7.44 -15.43
CA GLY A 240 -37.89 6.08 -15.88
C GLY A 240 -36.81 5.94 -16.95
N PHE A 241 -35.93 6.96 -17.09
CA PHE A 241 -34.80 6.90 -18.02
C PHE A 241 -33.43 6.76 -17.31
N GLY A 242 -33.40 6.50 -16.00
CA GLY A 242 -32.19 6.27 -15.25
C GLY A 242 -32.43 5.78 -13.84
N GLU A 243 -31.33 5.42 -13.17
CA GLU A 243 -31.36 4.95 -11.79
C GLU A 243 -30.09 5.36 -11.01
N ALA A 244 -30.23 5.51 -9.69
CA ALA A 244 -29.10 5.67 -8.81
C ALA A 244 -28.29 4.38 -8.78
N LYS A 245 -26.97 4.48 -8.92
CA LYS A 245 -26.10 3.30 -8.98
C LYS A 245 -24.85 3.46 -8.15
N VAL A 246 -24.51 2.40 -7.43
CA VAL A 246 -23.21 2.25 -6.79
C VAL A 246 -22.40 1.26 -7.59
N THR A 247 -21.23 1.69 -8.04
CA THR A 247 -20.28 0.83 -8.77
C THR A 247 -18.98 0.71 -8.00
N PHE A 248 -18.20 -0.32 -8.34
CA PHE A 248 -16.89 -0.54 -7.77
C PHE A 248 -15.86 -0.69 -8.89
N ARG A 249 -14.71 -0.07 -8.70
CA ARG A 249 -13.57 -0.20 -9.63
C ARG A 249 -12.90 -1.57 -9.52
N LEU A 250 -12.94 -2.16 -8.31
CA LEU A 250 -12.40 -3.50 -8.06
C LEU A 250 -13.09 -4.50 -8.97
N ARG A 251 -12.29 -5.23 -9.75
CA ARG A 251 -12.75 -6.31 -10.62
C ARG A 251 -12.53 -7.66 -9.95
N ASP A 252 -13.24 -8.67 -10.43
CA ASP A 252 -12.95 -10.06 -10.09
C ASP A 252 -11.52 -10.40 -10.52
N TRP A 253 -10.80 -11.14 -9.70
CA TRP A 253 -9.47 -11.62 -10.07
C TRP A 253 -9.52 -13.08 -10.47
N GLY A 254 -8.67 -13.44 -11.45
CA GLY A 254 -8.57 -14.83 -11.89
C GLY A 254 -7.97 -15.73 -10.83
N VAL A 255 -8.60 -16.87 -10.59
CA VAL A 255 -8.17 -17.85 -9.58
C VAL A 255 -7.24 -18.93 -10.15
N SER A 256 -7.06 -19.00 -11.47
CA SER A 256 -6.32 -20.06 -12.14
C SER A 256 -5.12 -19.55 -12.94
N ARG A 257 -4.09 -20.41 -13.08
CA ARG A 257 -2.87 -20.15 -13.85
C ARG A 257 -2.43 -21.41 -14.60
N GLN A 258 -1.95 -21.22 -15.81
CA GLN A 258 -1.35 -22.26 -16.64
C GLN A 258 0.09 -22.54 -16.20
N ARG A 259 0.27 -23.01 -14.95
CA ARG A 259 1.56 -23.28 -14.33
C ARG A 259 1.57 -24.67 -13.71
N TYR A 260 2.75 -25.29 -13.68
CA TYR A 260 2.94 -26.55 -12.95
C TYR A 260 2.84 -26.36 -11.43
N TRP A 261 3.62 -25.40 -10.90
CA TRP A 261 3.69 -25.18 -9.47
C TRP A 261 2.51 -24.34 -8.98
N GLY A 262 1.69 -24.95 -8.16
CA GLY A 262 0.50 -24.38 -7.55
C GLY A 262 -0.46 -25.47 -7.07
N THR A 263 -1.48 -25.10 -6.33
CA THR A 263 -2.52 -26.03 -5.87
C THR A 263 -3.37 -26.47 -7.06
N PRO A 264 -3.46 -27.78 -7.39
CA PRO A 264 -4.33 -28.28 -8.45
C PRO A 264 -5.79 -27.93 -8.16
N ILE A 265 -6.53 -27.52 -9.18
CA ILE A 265 -7.95 -27.26 -9.08
C ILE A 265 -8.69 -28.59 -9.11
N PRO A 266 -9.47 -28.97 -8.07
CA PRO A 266 -10.06 -30.30 -7.92
C PRO A 266 -11.33 -30.46 -8.76
N MET A 267 -11.21 -30.29 -10.09
CA MET A 267 -12.32 -30.38 -11.02
C MET A 267 -12.00 -31.34 -12.17
N VAL A 268 -13.04 -31.91 -12.74
CA VAL A 268 -12.99 -32.83 -13.88
C VAL A 268 -13.93 -32.31 -14.96
N ASN A 269 -13.41 -32.19 -16.19
CA ASN A 269 -14.18 -31.82 -17.37
C ASN A 269 -14.75 -33.09 -18.04
N CYS A 270 -16.05 -33.29 -17.91
CA CYS A 270 -16.77 -34.41 -18.50
C CYS A 270 -17.53 -33.98 -19.77
N PRO A 271 -17.39 -34.69 -20.91
CA PRO A 271 -18.14 -34.35 -22.11
C PRO A 271 -19.67 -34.44 -21.97
N VAL A 272 -20.17 -35.24 -20.98
CA VAL A 272 -21.60 -35.45 -20.76
C VAL A 272 -22.12 -34.59 -19.61
N ASP A 273 -21.41 -34.56 -18.48
CA ASP A 273 -21.85 -33.89 -17.26
C ASP A 273 -21.30 -32.48 -17.06
N GLY A 274 -20.44 -32.02 -17.98
CA GLY A 274 -19.75 -30.72 -17.84
C GLY A 274 -18.68 -30.74 -16.77
N LEU A 275 -18.57 -29.64 -16.01
CA LEU A 275 -17.60 -29.50 -14.93
C LEU A 275 -18.08 -30.19 -13.66
N VAL A 276 -17.32 -31.19 -13.19
CA VAL A 276 -17.68 -32.04 -12.02
C VAL A 276 -16.58 -31.95 -10.97
N PRO A 277 -16.88 -31.73 -9.69
CA PRO A 277 -15.86 -31.70 -8.62
C PRO A 277 -15.30 -33.13 -8.38
N VAL A 278 -14.01 -33.16 -8.04
CA VAL A 278 -13.37 -34.39 -7.54
C VAL A 278 -14.00 -34.77 -6.19
N PRO A 279 -14.39 -36.03 -5.96
CA PRO A 279 -14.95 -36.46 -4.68
C PRO A 279 -13.99 -36.26 -3.51
N ASP A 280 -14.51 -35.98 -2.32
CA ASP A 280 -13.73 -35.70 -1.12
C ASP A 280 -12.77 -36.82 -0.74
N ASP A 281 -13.15 -38.08 -0.96
CA ASP A 281 -12.33 -39.27 -0.72
C ASP A 281 -11.16 -39.44 -1.70
N GLN A 282 -11.13 -38.66 -2.78
CA GLN A 282 -10.05 -38.62 -3.77
C GLN A 282 -9.16 -37.37 -3.65
N LEU A 283 -9.38 -36.55 -2.63
CA LEU A 283 -8.56 -35.41 -2.33
C LEU A 283 -7.36 -35.79 -1.40
N PRO A 284 -6.23 -35.12 -1.54
CA PRO A 284 -5.91 -34.04 -2.48
C PRO A 284 -5.57 -34.56 -3.89
N VAL A 285 -5.81 -33.72 -4.91
CA VAL A 285 -5.27 -33.95 -6.24
C VAL A 285 -3.77 -33.66 -6.22
N LEU A 286 -2.96 -34.70 -6.51
CA LEU A 286 -1.49 -34.60 -6.45
C LEU A 286 -0.91 -34.18 -7.80
N LEU A 287 0.11 -33.31 -7.74
CA LEU A 287 0.91 -32.97 -8.91
C LEU A 287 1.78 -34.18 -9.32
N PRO A 288 1.98 -34.43 -10.64
CA PRO A 288 2.89 -35.47 -11.11
C PRO A 288 4.34 -35.11 -10.75
N GLU A 289 5.10 -36.06 -10.21
CA GLU A 289 6.50 -35.85 -9.83
C GLU A 289 7.44 -35.61 -11.03
N GLN A 290 7.11 -36.23 -12.17
CA GLN A 290 7.89 -36.10 -13.40
C GLN A 290 7.09 -35.29 -14.43
N ILE A 291 7.64 -34.16 -14.81
CA ILE A 291 7.06 -33.27 -15.81
C ILE A 291 8.16 -32.60 -16.62
N GLU A 292 7.92 -32.51 -17.92
CA GLU A 292 8.77 -31.72 -18.82
C GLU A 292 8.22 -30.30 -18.93
N ILE A 293 9.00 -29.32 -18.45
CA ILE A 293 8.66 -27.89 -18.58
C ILE A 293 9.29 -27.36 -19.86
N THR A 294 8.46 -27.07 -20.85
CA THR A 294 8.87 -26.54 -22.14
C THR A 294 8.50 -25.06 -22.27
N GLN A 295 9.09 -24.37 -23.25
CA GLN A 295 8.73 -22.96 -23.57
C GLN A 295 7.41 -22.84 -24.38
N GLN A 296 6.73 -23.94 -24.65
CA GLN A 296 5.43 -23.93 -25.35
C GLN A 296 4.35 -23.40 -24.41
N GLY A 297 3.46 -22.55 -24.94
CA GLY A 297 2.34 -22.00 -24.18
C GLY A 297 1.35 -23.06 -23.67
N GLY A 298 0.46 -22.67 -22.77
CA GLY A 298 -0.54 -23.52 -22.11
C GLY A 298 -0.02 -24.23 -20.86
N SER A 299 -0.91 -24.95 -20.18
CA SER A 299 -0.56 -25.64 -18.94
C SER A 299 0.38 -26.82 -19.20
N PRO A 300 1.51 -26.92 -18.47
CA PRO A 300 2.38 -28.09 -18.53
C PRO A 300 1.67 -29.40 -18.14
N LEU A 301 0.68 -29.34 -17.22
CA LEU A 301 -0.11 -30.49 -16.75
C LEU A 301 -0.96 -31.10 -17.86
N ALA A 302 -1.41 -30.30 -18.85
CA ALA A 302 -2.16 -30.79 -20.00
C ALA A 302 -1.38 -31.75 -20.88
N ARG A 303 -0.05 -31.79 -20.76
CA ARG A 303 0.88 -32.64 -21.51
C ARG A 303 1.23 -33.95 -20.82
N VAL A 304 0.71 -34.16 -19.60
CA VAL A 304 0.93 -35.37 -18.82
C VAL A 304 -0.30 -36.28 -18.90
N PRO A 305 -0.32 -37.29 -19.79
CA PRO A 305 -1.52 -38.12 -19.99
C PRO A 305 -2.01 -38.82 -18.73
N SER A 306 -1.10 -39.23 -17.82
CA SER A 306 -1.42 -39.89 -16.56
C SER A 306 -2.08 -38.94 -15.55
N PHE A 307 -1.86 -37.64 -15.65
CA PHE A 307 -2.54 -36.62 -14.87
C PHE A 307 -3.84 -36.19 -15.56
N LEU A 308 -3.80 -35.91 -16.85
CA LEU A 308 -4.89 -35.35 -17.63
C LEU A 308 -6.10 -36.30 -17.69
N ASN A 309 -5.85 -37.58 -18.08
CA ASN A 309 -6.93 -38.54 -18.34
C ASN A 309 -7.47 -39.12 -17.04
N THR A 310 -8.79 -39.10 -16.88
CA THR A 310 -9.48 -39.61 -15.70
C THR A 310 -10.87 -40.13 -16.08
N THR A 311 -11.63 -40.58 -15.11
CA THR A 311 -13.03 -40.93 -15.25
C THR A 311 -13.91 -39.89 -14.56
N CYS A 312 -15.06 -39.61 -15.13
CA CYS A 312 -16.03 -38.71 -14.53
C CYS A 312 -16.61 -39.35 -13.24
N PRO A 313 -16.53 -38.66 -12.07
CA PRO A 313 -17.08 -39.20 -10.83
C PRO A 313 -18.60 -39.41 -10.87
N LYS A 314 -19.32 -38.74 -11.77
CA LYS A 314 -20.77 -38.76 -11.84
C LYS A 314 -21.30 -39.82 -12.79
N CYS A 315 -20.79 -39.89 -14.03
CA CYS A 315 -21.28 -40.86 -15.03
C CYS A 315 -20.33 -42.04 -15.27
N GLY A 316 -19.12 -42.04 -14.71
CA GLY A 316 -18.12 -43.10 -14.92
C GLY A 316 -17.46 -43.14 -16.30
N GLY A 317 -17.83 -42.23 -17.20
CA GLY A 317 -17.28 -42.13 -18.55
C GLY A 317 -15.90 -41.47 -18.61
N PRO A 318 -15.21 -41.54 -19.78
CA PRO A 318 -13.93 -40.85 -19.97
C PRO A 318 -14.06 -39.34 -19.78
N ALA A 319 -13.11 -38.74 -19.05
CA ALA A 319 -13.07 -37.33 -18.74
C ALA A 319 -11.63 -36.82 -18.62
N THR A 320 -11.45 -35.52 -18.49
CA THR A 320 -10.13 -34.90 -18.29
C THR A 320 -10.11 -34.08 -17.01
N ARG A 321 -8.98 -34.15 -16.26
CA ARG A 321 -8.77 -33.27 -15.13
C ARG A 321 -8.59 -31.82 -15.58
N GLU A 322 -8.97 -30.88 -14.69
CA GLU A 322 -8.52 -29.51 -14.83
C GLU A 322 -7.00 -29.46 -14.75
N THR A 323 -6.38 -28.72 -15.67
CA THR A 323 -4.92 -28.65 -15.81
C THR A 323 -4.33 -27.33 -15.35
N ASP A 324 -5.17 -26.35 -15.05
CA ASP A 324 -4.73 -25.13 -14.39
C ASP A 324 -4.46 -25.41 -12.90
N THR A 325 -3.53 -24.67 -12.32
CA THR A 325 -3.35 -24.60 -10.87
C THR A 325 -3.90 -23.28 -10.34
N MET A 326 -4.19 -23.23 -9.05
CA MET A 326 -4.66 -21.99 -8.43
C MET A 326 -3.59 -20.92 -8.48
N ASP A 327 -4.02 -19.67 -8.61
CA ASP A 327 -3.15 -18.52 -8.45
C ASP A 327 -2.49 -18.53 -7.07
N THR A 328 -1.22 -18.16 -6.99
CA THR A 328 -0.47 -18.12 -5.73
C THR A 328 -1.10 -17.20 -4.68
N PHE A 329 -1.86 -16.18 -5.09
CA PHE A 329 -2.60 -15.34 -4.17
C PHE A 329 -3.76 -16.06 -3.48
N VAL A 330 -4.31 -17.13 -4.05
CA VAL A 330 -5.29 -17.97 -3.37
C VAL A 330 -4.65 -18.63 -2.15
N ASP A 331 -3.49 -19.27 -2.33
CA ASP A 331 -2.77 -19.94 -1.24
C ASP A 331 -2.23 -18.91 -0.23
N SER A 332 -1.64 -17.82 -0.70
CA SER A 332 -1.06 -16.78 0.17
C SER A 332 -2.09 -16.02 0.99
N SER A 333 -3.37 -16.06 0.61
CA SER A 333 -4.43 -15.34 1.31
C SER A 333 -4.83 -15.96 2.65
N TRP A 334 -4.42 -17.24 2.91
CA TRP A 334 -4.81 -17.94 4.13
C TRP A 334 -3.73 -18.83 4.74
N TYR A 335 -2.49 -18.87 4.18
CA TYR A 335 -1.39 -19.73 4.63
C TYR A 335 -1.12 -19.63 6.14
N PHE A 336 -1.25 -18.44 6.69
CA PHE A 336 -1.04 -18.17 8.11
C PHE A 336 -2.07 -18.86 9.00
N TYR A 337 -3.29 -19.08 8.53
CA TYR A 337 -4.27 -19.92 9.25
C TYR A 337 -3.82 -21.38 9.27
N ARG A 338 -3.36 -21.89 8.12
CA ARG A 338 -2.82 -23.25 8.05
C ARG A 338 -1.64 -23.46 9.00
N TYR A 339 -0.82 -22.44 9.20
CA TYR A 339 0.33 -22.51 10.11
C TYR A 339 -0.06 -22.69 11.58
N THR A 340 -1.27 -22.36 12.00
CA THR A 340 -1.75 -22.59 13.37
C THR A 340 -1.95 -24.08 13.67
N ASP A 341 -2.18 -24.89 12.62
CA ASP A 341 -2.44 -26.33 12.75
C ASP A 341 -1.95 -27.11 11.50
N PRO A 342 -0.63 -27.08 11.21
CA PRO A 342 -0.07 -27.53 9.94
C PRO A 342 -0.12 -29.04 9.73
N LYS A 343 -0.37 -29.83 10.78
CA LYS A 343 -0.43 -31.31 10.74
C LYS A 343 -1.86 -31.85 10.76
N ASN A 344 -2.86 -30.98 10.71
CA ASN A 344 -4.26 -31.40 10.64
C ASN A 344 -4.56 -32.06 9.29
N ASP A 345 -5.00 -33.31 9.33
CA ASP A 345 -5.32 -34.14 8.15
C ASP A 345 -6.82 -34.23 7.87
N LYS A 346 -7.66 -33.58 8.69
CA LYS A 346 -9.11 -33.65 8.62
C LYS A 346 -9.75 -32.38 8.11
N GLU A 347 -9.16 -31.24 8.44
CA GLU A 347 -9.66 -29.92 8.10
C GLU A 347 -8.49 -28.95 7.81
N PRO A 348 -8.73 -27.81 7.14
CA PRO A 348 -7.66 -26.87 6.79
C PRO A 348 -6.85 -26.40 8.00
N PHE A 349 -7.52 -26.21 9.14
CA PHE A 349 -6.96 -25.87 10.45
C PHE A 349 -8.06 -26.00 11.51
N SER A 350 -7.69 -26.25 12.76
CA SER A 350 -8.61 -26.22 13.88
C SER A 350 -9.09 -24.79 14.17
N ARG A 351 -10.40 -24.60 14.27
CA ARG A 351 -10.98 -23.31 14.66
C ARG A 351 -10.44 -22.82 16.00
N ALA A 352 -10.29 -23.70 16.98
CA ALA A 352 -9.76 -23.35 18.31
C ALA A 352 -8.33 -22.81 18.23
N ALA A 353 -7.47 -23.39 17.38
CA ALA A 353 -6.12 -22.90 17.16
C ALA A 353 -6.11 -21.54 16.43
N ALA A 354 -6.96 -21.38 15.41
CA ALA A 354 -7.11 -20.12 14.71
C ALA A 354 -7.62 -19.01 15.65
N ASP A 355 -8.67 -19.27 16.43
CA ASP A 355 -9.26 -18.28 17.35
C ASP A 355 -8.27 -17.89 18.49
N TYR A 356 -7.32 -18.77 18.84
CA TYR A 356 -6.26 -18.45 19.81
C TYR A 356 -5.18 -17.53 19.24
N TRP A 357 -4.74 -17.75 17.98
CA TRP A 357 -3.62 -17.03 17.37
C TRP A 357 -4.05 -15.78 16.61
N PHE A 358 -5.33 -15.64 16.25
CA PHE A 358 -5.83 -14.53 15.44
C PHE A 358 -6.70 -13.54 16.22
N PRO A 359 -6.65 -12.26 15.83
CA PRO A 359 -5.88 -11.69 14.72
C PRO A 359 -4.38 -11.65 15.01
N ILE A 360 -3.55 -11.67 13.95
CA ILE A 360 -2.09 -11.53 14.04
C ILE A 360 -1.77 -10.16 14.67
N ASP A 361 -0.91 -10.15 15.68
CA ASP A 361 -0.55 -8.94 16.41
C ASP A 361 0.22 -7.95 15.54
N GLN A 362 1.21 -8.43 14.77
CA GLN A 362 2.06 -7.62 13.92
C GLN A 362 2.34 -8.32 12.59
N TYR A 363 2.06 -7.66 11.47
CA TYR A 363 2.32 -8.16 10.12
C TYR A 363 3.16 -7.19 9.32
N ILE A 364 4.24 -7.68 8.71
CA ILE A 364 5.25 -6.85 8.05
C ILE A 364 5.37 -7.25 6.59
N GLY A 365 5.37 -6.26 5.68
CA GLY A 365 5.55 -6.53 4.26
C GLY A 365 5.74 -5.26 3.44
N GLY A 366 6.04 -5.42 2.15
CA GLY A 366 6.19 -4.30 1.22
C GLY A 366 4.85 -3.60 0.94
N VAL A 367 4.91 -2.31 0.65
CA VAL A 367 3.72 -1.49 0.37
C VAL A 367 2.97 -1.93 -0.89
N GLU A 368 3.64 -2.58 -1.83
CA GLU A 368 3.02 -3.15 -3.05
C GLU A 368 1.93 -4.18 -2.74
N HIS A 369 2.02 -4.85 -1.60
CA HIS A 369 1.02 -5.80 -1.16
C HIS A 369 -0.27 -5.16 -0.62
N ALA A 370 -0.30 -3.84 -0.44
CA ALA A 370 -1.49 -3.13 0.03
C ALA A 370 -2.74 -3.46 -0.80
N ILE A 371 -2.61 -3.52 -2.12
CA ILE A 371 -3.68 -3.76 -3.09
C ILE A 371 -3.66 -5.18 -3.69
N LEU A 372 -2.78 -6.05 -3.22
CA LEU A 372 -2.64 -7.44 -3.64
C LEU A 372 -2.92 -8.37 -2.46
N HIS A 373 -1.87 -8.98 -1.90
CA HIS A 373 -1.97 -9.95 -0.81
C HIS A 373 -2.81 -9.47 0.39
N LEU A 374 -2.65 -8.23 0.84
CA LEU A 374 -3.39 -7.72 2.00
C LEU A 374 -4.90 -7.58 1.73
N ILE A 375 -5.30 -7.17 0.52
CA ILE A 375 -6.72 -7.11 0.14
C ILE A 375 -7.31 -8.53 0.10
N TYR A 376 -6.59 -9.48 -0.53
CA TYR A 376 -7.05 -10.86 -0.66
C TYR A 376 -7.12 -11.57 0.70
N SER A 377 -6.12 -11.37 1.56
CA SER A 377 -6.12 -11.92 2.92
C SER A 377 -7.30 -11.45 3.76
N ARG A 378 -7.64 -10.15 3.66
CA ARG A 378 -8.84 -9.60 4.31
C ARG A 378 -10.12 -10.20 3.76
N PHE A 379 -10.21 -10.36 2.45
CA PHE A 379 -11.36 -10.97 1.79
C PHE A 379 -11.54 -12.42 2.23
N PHE A 380 -10.48 -13.24 2.14
CA PHE A 380 -10.50 -14.64 2.58
C PHE A 380 -10.88 -14.78 4.05
N THR A 381 -10.34 -13.93 4.93
CA THR A 381 -10.71 -13.93 6.36
C THR A 381 -12.21 -13.68 6.56
N LYS A 382 -12.80 -12.73 5.81
CA LYS A 382 -14.25 -12.46 5.88
C LYS A 382 -15.07 -13.64 5.37
N VAL A 383 -14.66 -14.27 4.27
CA VAL A 383 -15.31 -15.48 3.76
C VAL A 383 -15.23 -16.62 4.78
N MET A 384 -14.05 -16.88 5.35
CA MET A 384 -13.86 -17.92 6.38
C MET A 384 -14.68 -17.63 7.65
N ARG A 385 -14.80 -16.38 8.05
CA ARG A 385 -15.68 -15.97 9.15
C ARG A 385 -17.14 -16.27 8.82
N ASP A 386 -17.60 -15.93 7.64
CA ASP A 386 -18.99 -16.15 7.21
C ASP A 386 -19.31 -17.63 7.08
N LEU A 387 -18.31 -18.46 6.77
CA LEU A 387 -18.38 -19.93 6.80
C LEU A 387 -18.24 -20.53 8.22
N GLY A 388 -17.98 -19.72 9.24
CA GLY A 388 -17.81 -20.17 10.61
C GLY A 388 -16.47 -20.82 10.93
N LEU A 389 -15.47 -20.70 10.06
CA LEU A 389 -14.13 -21.30 10.24
C LEU A 389 -13.25 -20.47 11.20
N VAL A 390 -13.47 -19.17 11.29
CA VAL A 390 -12.74 -18.25 12.17
C VAL A 390 -13.72 -17.27 12.82
N ALA A 391 -13.34 -16.65 13.95
CA ALA A 391 -14.16 -15.64 14.62
C ALA A 391 -13.86 -14.23 14.12
N SER A 392 -12.60 -13.93 13.80
CA SER A 392 -12.17 -12.58 13.38
C SER A 392 -12.66 -12.22 11.98
N GLY A 393 -13.04 -10.96 11.79
CA GLY A 393 -13.35 -10.38 10.47
C GLY A 393 -12.17 -9.76 9.77
N GLU A 394 -11.02 -9.64 10.44
CA GLU A 394 -9.77 -9.11 9.89
C GLU A 394 -8.59 -9.99 10.35
N PRO A 395 -7.60 -10.25 9.48
CA PRO A 395 -6.52 -11.19 9.82
C PRO A 395 -5.44 -10.59 10.72
N VAL A 396 -5.30 -9.26 10.75
CA VAL A 396 -4.13 -8.56 11.30
C VAL A 396 -4.56 -7.33 12.08
N THR A 397 -4.00 -7.16 13.29
CA THR A 397 -4.23 -5.98 14.14
C THR A 397 -3.34 -4.81 13.70
N HIS A 398 -2.01 -5.03 13.64
CA HIS A 398 -1.05 -4.00 13.25
C HIS A 398 -0.30 -4.42 11.98
N GLN A 399 -0.36 -3.57 10.97
CA GLN A 399 0.36 -3.76 9.72
C GLN A 399 1.51 -2.74 9.65
N PHE A 400 2.68 -3.22 9.28
CA PHE A 400 3.85 -2.37 9.05
C PHE A 400 4.31 -2.49 7.58
N SER A 401 4.36 -1.36 6.87
CA SER A 401 4.86 -1.33 5.50
C SER A 401 6.32 -0.92 5.48
N GLN A 402 7.16 -1.81 4.97
CA GLN A 402 8.57 -1.54 4.73
C GLN A 402 8.76 -0.55 3.58
N GLY A 403 9.83 0.27 3.67
CA GLY A 403 10.34 1.03 2.55
C GLY A 403 10.99 0.14 1.49
N MET A 404 11.20 0.68 0.31
CA MET A 404 11.86 -0.02 -0.79
C MET A 404 13.38 0.03 -0.63
N VAL A 405 14.04 -1.12 -0.83
CA VAL A 405 15.50 -1.14 -0.99
C VAL A 405 15.81 -0.95 -2.46
N ILE A 406 16.47 0.17 -2.77
CA ILE A 406 16.88 0.55 -4.14
C ILE A 406 18.40 0.50 -4.24
N LYS A 407 18.93 0.48 -5.46
CA LYS A 407 20.35 0.63 -5.74
C LYS A 407 20.54 1.51 -6.96
N ASP A 408 21.48 2.45 -6.87
CA ASP A 408 21.77 3.41 -7.93
C ASP A 408 20.51 4.23 -8.33
N GLY A 409 19.74 4.64 -7.34
CA GLY A 409 18.52 5.44 -7.50
C GLY A 409 17.33 4.71 -8.13
N ALA A 410 17.38 3.38 -8.28
CA ALA A 410 16.31 2.60 -8.92
C ALA A 410 15.98 1.31 -8.18
N LYS A 411 14.73 0.84 -8.34
CA LYS A 411 14.32 -0.48 -7.85
C LYS A 411 15.24 -1.56 -8.41
N MET A 412 15.73 -2.46 -7.54
CA MET A 412 16.56 -3.60 -7.94
C MET A 412 15.81 -4.50 -8.90
N SER A 413 16.42 -4.83 -10.04
CA SER A 413 15.89 -5.82 -10.97
C SER A 413 17.01 -6.54 -11.71
N LYS A 414 16.79 -7.82 -12.05
CA LYS A 414 17.74 -8.62 -12.83
C LYS A 414 18.02 -8.01 -14.21
N ASN A 415 17.00 -7.41 -14.83
CA ASN A 415 17.12 -6.78 -16.14
C ASN A 415 18.01 -5.52 -16.13
N ARG A 416 18.09 -4.83 -15.00
CA ARG A 416 18.97 -3.65 -14.84
C ARG A 416 20.37 -4.01 -14.33
N GLY A 417 20.57 -5.24 -13.87
CA GLY A 417 21.86 -5.67 -13.32
C GLY A 417 22.25 -5.02 -11.99
N ASN A 418 21.32 -4.32 -11.31
CA ASN A 418 21.56 -3.62 -10.05
C ASN A 418 21.11 -4.39 -8.81
N VAL A 419 21.03 -5.73 -8.90
CA VAL A 419 20.64 -6.59 -7.78
C VAL A 419 21.83 -6.81 -6.87
N VAL A 420 21.62 -6.66 -5.55
CA VAL A 420 22.58 -7.06 -4.51
C VAL A 420 22.15 -8.42 -3.96
N SER A 421 23.04 -9.41 -4.10
CA SER A 421 22.80 -10.74 -3.52
C SER A 421 23.11 -10.73 -2.02
N PRO A 422 22.19 -11.14 -1.15
CA PRO A 422 22.49 -11.36 0.27
C PRO A 422 23.66 -12.33 0.48
N ASP A 423 23.77 -13.38 -0.33
CA ASP A 423 24.85 -14.38 -0.22
C ASP A 423 26.23 -13.76 -0.45
N ASP A 424 26.35 -12.85 -1.45
CA ASP A 424 27.59 -12.14 -1.70
C ASP A 424 27.99 -11.24 -0.53
N MET A 425 26.99 -10.55 0.06
CA MET A 425 27.25 -9.70 1.23
C MET A 425 27.63 -10.52 2.46
N VAL A 426 26.92 -11.62 2.71
CA VAL A 426 27.22 -12.54 3.81
C VAL A 426 28.59 -13.20 3.62
N GLY A 427 28.95 -13.61 2.41
CA GLY A 427 30.25 -14.17 2.09
C GLY A 427 31.42 -13.20 2.32
N ARG A 428 31.21 -11.89 2.08
CA ARG A 428 32.26 -10.86 2.24
C ARG A 428 32.36 -10.27 3.64
N PHE A 429 31.22 -10.06 4.30
CA PHE A 429 31.14 -9.28 5.54
C PHE A 429 30.51 -10.04 6.72
N GLY A 430 29.98 -11.23 6.48
CA GLY A 430 29.24 -11.99 7.47
C GLY A 430 27.77 -11.60 7.61
N ALA A 431 26.98 -12.48 8.19
CA ALA A 431 25.55 -12.30 8.37
C ALA A 431 25.21 -11.10 9.27
N ASP A 432 25.92 -10.95 10.39
CA ASP A 432 25.66 -9.87 11.35
C ASP A 432 25.90 -8.48 10.77
N ALA A 433 26.96 -8.29 9.98
CA ALA A 433 27.21 -7.00 9.34
C ALA A 433 26.15 -6.65 8.30
N THR A 434 25.71 -7.63 7.51
CA THR A 434 24.66 -7.47 6.50
C THR A 434 23.31 -7.15 7.15
N ARG A 435 22.92 -7.90 8.19
CA ARG A 435 21.69 -7.67 8.96
C ARG A 435 21.67 -6.29 9.63
N MET A 436 22.75 -5.99 10.35
CA MET A 436 22.86 -4.73 11.08
C MET A 436 22.83 -3.52 10.15
N TYR A 437 23.49 -3.61 8.99
CA TYR A 437 23.45 -2.53 7.99
C TYR A 437 22.04 -2.32 7.43
N ALA A 438 21.31 -3.39 7.11
CA ALA A 438 19.94 -3.28 6.61
C ALA A 438 19.02 -2.52 7.58
N LEU A 439 19.26 -2.63 8.89
CA LEU A 439 18.51 -1.91 9.93
C LEU A 439 19.09 -0.53 10.26
N PHE A 440 20.34 -0.28 9.92
CA PHE A 440 21.04 0.97 10.22
C PHE A 440 20.88 2.02 9.13
N ALA A 441 20.77 1.61 7.86
CA ALA A 441 20.85 2.49 6.70
C ALA A 441 19.72 3.53 6.65
N ALA A 442 18.50 3.15 7.09
CA ALA A 442 17.35 4.05 7.19
C ALA A 442 16.32 3.53 8.21
N PRO A 443 15.35 4.37 8.63
CA PRO A 443 14.15 3.87 9.29
C PRO A 443 13.44 2.84 8.40
N PRO A 444 12.88 1.75 8.95
CA PRO A 444 12.38 0.62 8.15
C PRO A 444 11.17 0.95 7.27
N ASP A 445 10.46 2.06 7.52
CA ASP A 445 9.35 2.58 6.71
C ASP A 445 9.80 3.52 5.57
N ARG A 446 11.11 3.77 5.46
CA ARG A 446 11.69 4.66 4.43
C ARG A 446 12.44 3.86 3.38
N ASP A 447 12.44 4.39 2.16
CA ASP A 447 13.28 3.86 1.09
C ASP A 447 14.75 4.05 1.44
N VAL A 448 15.56 3.04 1.10
CA VAL A 448 17.01 3.07 1.32
C VAL A 448 17.75 2.76 0.02
N ASP A 449 18.74 3.59 -0.32
CA ASP A 449 19.68 3.30 -1.39
C ASP A 449 20.86 2.50 -0.83
N TRP A 450 21.00 1.25 -1.31
CA TRP A 450 21.99 0.31 -0.78
C TRP A 450 23.41 0.72 -1.12
N GLN A 451 24.25 0.92 -0.08
CA GLN A 451 25.65 1.32 -0.19
C GLN A 451 26.57 0.27 0.41
N GLU A 452 27.42 -0.39 -0.40
CA GLU A 452 28.30 -1.44 0.08
C GLU A 452 29.36 -0.93 1.08
N ASP A 453 29.84 0.30 0.92
CA ASP A 453 30.75 0.95 1.85
C ASP A 453 30.17 1.09 3.26
N GLY A 454 28.84 1.22 3.36
CA GLY A 454 28.12 1.23 4.63
C GLY A 454 28.19 -0.13 5.32
N VAL A 455 28.04 -1.24 4.58
CA VAL A 455 28.20 -2.61 5.13
C VAL A 455 29.62 -2.80 5.67
N ALA A 456 30.64 -2.38 4.92
CA ALA A 456 32.04 -2.43 5.35
C ALA A 456 32.29 -1.58 6.62
N GLY A 457 31.56 -0.45 6.77
CA GLY A 457 31.59 0.38 7.98
C GLY A 457 31.07 -0.38 9.20
N VAL A 458 29.92 -1.04 9.06
CA VAL A 458 29.34 -1.88 10.13
C VAL A 458 30.24 -3.06 10.46
N TYR A 459 30.82 -3.73 9.47
CA TYR A 459 31.78 -4.83 9.71
C TYR A 459 32.97 -4.37 10.57
N ARG A 460 33.57 -3.22 10.27
CA ARG A 460 34.64 -2.64 11.09
C ARG A 460 34.18 -2.30 12.50
N PHE A 461 32.96 -1.82 12.67
CA PHE A 461 32.37 -1.55 13.97
C PHE A 461 32.21 -2.84 14.80
N LEU A 462 31.67 -3.92 14.22
CA LEU A 462 31.53 -5.21 14.90
C LEU A 462 32.93 -5.77 15.33
N GLY A 463 33.93 -5.61 14.47
CA GLY A 463 35.32 -5.95 14.84
C GLY A 463 35.90 -5.09 15.97
N LYS A 464 35.47 -3.84 16.11
CA LYS A 464 35.82 -2.98 17.25
C LYS A 464 35.19 -3.52 18.55
N VAL A 465 33.91 -3.86 18.50
CA VAL A 465 33.20 -4.44 19.65
C VAL A 465 33.83 -5.75 20.09
N TRP A 466 34.13 -6.63 19.13
CA TRP A 466 34.86 -7.90 19.42
C TRP A 466 36.13 -7.66 20.21
N ARG A 467 37.02 -6.79 19.72
CA ARG A 467 38.30 -6.49 20.38
C ARG A 467 38.11 -5.86 21.76
N LEU A 468 37.15 -4.93 21.91
CA LEU A 468 36.87 -4.30 23.20
C LEU A 468 36.40 -5.33 24.23
N VAL A 469 35.43 -6.17 23.90
CA VAL A 469 34.85 -7.14 24.83
C VAL A 469 35.87 -8.22 25.17
N THR A 470 36.52 -8.85 24.19
CA THR A 470 37.50 -9.93 24.44
C THR A 470 38.69 -9.45 25.26
N ARG A 471 39.12 -8.20 25.10
CA ARG A 471 40.20 -7.61 25.89
C ARG A 471 39.84 -7.54 27.38
N PHE A 472 38.64 -7.13 27.72
CA PHE A 472 38.25 -6.88 29.11
C PHE A 472 37.43 -8.01 29.75
N ALA A 473 36.97 -9.00 28.98
CA ALA A 473 36.20 -10.13 29.50
C ALA A 473 36.86 -10.89 30.67
N PRO A 474 38.19 -11.17 30.65
CA PRO A 474 38.81 -11.87 31.77
C PRO A 474 38.69 -11.11 33.10
N GLY A 475 38.89 -9.79 33.09
CA GLY A 475 38.73 -8.92 34.25
C GLY A 475 37.28 -8.77 34.69
N ALA A 476 36.36 -8.67 33.74
CA ALA A 476 34.92 -8.57 33.98
C ALA A 476 34.33 -9.83 34.61
N LYS A 477 34.80 -11.04 34.21
CA LYS A 477 34.41 -12.32 34.83
C LYS A 477 34.84 -12.42 36.30
N ALA A 478 36.00 -11.89 36.63
CA ALA A 478 36.53 -11.90 37.99
C ALA A 478 35.92 -10.79 38.89
N GLY A 479 35.34 -9.78 38.30
CA GLY A 479 34.76 -8.65 39.01
C GLY A 479 33.39 -8.98 39.68
N GLY A 480 33.19 -8.45 40.90
CA GLY A 480 31.90 -8.50 41.58
C GLY A 480 30.90 -7.49 40.99
N GLU A 481 29.79 -7.27 41.70
CA GLU A 481 28.85 -6.18 41.37
C GLU A 481 29.51 -4.81 41.57
N ALA A 482 29.10 -3.82 40.78
CA ALA A 482 29.56 -2.45 40.95
C ALA A 482 29.11 -1.93 42.31
N SER A 483 30.05 -1.74 43.24
CA SER A 483 29.78 -1.27 44.59
C SER A 483 30.77 -0.18 44.97
N GLY A 484 30.33 0.83 45.70
CA GLY A 484 31.12 1.95 46.17
C GLY A 484 30.85 3.28 45.47
N GLU A 485 31.57 4.32 45.91
CA GLU A 485 31.46 5.65 45.30
C GLU A 485 32.08 5.65 43.91
N LEU A 486 31.30 6.02 42.88
CA LEU A 486 31.69 5.99 41.48
C LEU A 486 32.61 7.18 41.16
N SER A 487 33.77 6.89 40.51
CA SER A 487 34.61 7.96 39.91
C SER A 487 33.83 8.77 38.87
N GLY A 488 34.29 9.97 38.56
CA GLY A 488 33.68 10.80 37.51
C GLY A 488 33.58 10.03 36.18
N MET A 489 34.64 9.34 35.74
CA MET A 489 34.66 8.53 34.51
C MET A 489 33.65 7.36 34.58
N SER A 490 33.61 6.64 35.69
CA SER A 490 32.65 5.55 35.88
C SER A 490 31.21 6.02 35.85
N ARG A 491 30.92 7.16 36.46
CA ARG A 491 29.61 7.79 36.44
C ARG A 491 29.18 8.21 35.03
N ASP A 492 30.09 8.79 34.25
CA ASP A 492 29.84 9.23 32.85
C ASP A 492 29.52 8.03 31.95
N LEU A 493 30.31 6.94 32.07
CA LEU A 493 30.08 5.72 31.30
C LEU A 493 28.76 5.04 31.66
N LEU A 494 28.40 4.94 32.94
CA LEU A 494 27.13 4.38 33.38
C LEU A 494 25.95 5.27 32.95
N ARG A 495 26.09 6.59 33.02
CA ARG A 495 25.08 7.52 32.51
C ARG A 495 24.82 7.24 31.03
N LYS A 496 25.86 7.20 30.20
CA LYS A 496 25.71 6.88 28.78
C LYS A 496 25.08 5.52 28.54
N LEU A 497 25.47 4.50 29.30
CA LEU A 497 24.87 3.17 29.21
C LEU A 497 23.36 3.23 29.47
N HIS A 498 22.95 3.81 30.62
CA HIS A 498 21.55 3.81 31.01
C HIS A 498 20.68 4.70 30.12
N GLN A 499 21.24 5.80 29.58
CA GLN A 499 20.58 6.59 28.52
C GLN A 499 20.41 5.77 27.24
N THR A 500 21.42 4.98 26.85
CA THR A 500 21.37 4.11 25.69
C THR A 500 20.31 3.01 25.87
N ILE A 501 20.26 2.36 27.03
CA ILE A 501 19.24 1.34 27.35
C ILE A 501 17.83 1.96 27.25
N ALA A 502 17.61 3.13 27.89
CA ALA A 502 16.33 3.80 27.87
C ALA A 502 15.87 4.16 26.44
N LYS A 503 16.81 4.72 25.64
CA LYS A 503 16.55 5.10 24.26
C LYS A 503 16.17 3.90 23.39
N ILE A 504 16.95 2.82 23.45
CA ILE A 504 16.71 1.63 22.62
C ILE A 504 15.40 0.96 23.03
N THR A 505 15.13 0.84 24.34
CA THR A 505 13.86 0.31 24.83
C THR A 505 12.67 1.12 24.29
N GLN A 506 12.76 2.45 24.28
CA GLN A 506 11.73 3.32 23.70
C GLN A 506 11.61 3.16 22.18
N ASP A 507 12.72 3.01 21.48
CA ASP A 507 12.71 2.81 20.00
C ASP A 507 12.07 1.47 19.63
N PHE A 508 12.20 0.43 20.46
CA PHE A 508 11.57 -0.88 20.27
C PHE A 508 10.08 -0.89 20.67
N ASP A 509 9.67 -0.03 21.61
CA ASP A 509 8.30 0.04 22.13
C ASP A 509 7.37 0.87 21.22
N GLY A 510 7.40 0.64 19.91
CA GLY A 510 6.42 1.13 18.95
C GLY A 510 6.91 2.03 17.82
N ARG A 511 8.12 2.58 17.88
CA ARG A 511 8.66 3.42 16.79
C ARG A 511 9.45 2.64 15.74
N TRP A 512 10.09 1.57 16.16
CA TRP A 512 10.98 0.73 15.34
C TRP A 512 12.09 1.52 14.63
N HIS A 513 12.63 2.54 15.30
CA HIS A 513 13.73 3.35 14.79
C HIS A 513 15.08 2.64 15.05
N PHE A 514 15.25 1.46 14.46
CA PHE A 514 16.44 0.62 14.65
C PHE A 514 17.75 1.32 14.26
N ASN A 515 17.73 2.19 13.27
CA ASN A 515 18.88 2.98 12.85
C ASN A 515 19.39 3.89 13.96
N THR A 516 18.50 4.53 14.74
CA THR A 516 18.91 5.37 15.88
C THR A 516 19.34 4.54 17.08
N SER A 517 18.79 3.34 17.27
CA SER A 517 19.24 2.39 18.27
C SER A 517 20.67 1.94 18.01
N ILE A 518 20.98 1.57 16.75
CA ILE A 518 22.35 1.17 16.36
C ILE A 518 23.33 2.34 16.53
N ALA A 519 22.93 3.56 16.14
CA ALA A 519 23.76 4.75 16.37
C ALA A 519 24.07 4.97 17.85
N ALA A 520 23.09 4.80 18.74
CA ALA A 520 23.30 4.94 20.19
C ALA A 520 24.26 3.89 20.74
N ILE A 521 24.21 2.63 20.23
CA ILE A 521 25.17 1.60 20.58
C ILE A 521 26.58 1.99 20.08
N MET A 522 26.70 2.50 18.86
CA MET A 522 27.98 2.96 18.31
C MET A 522 28.60 4.06 19.15
N GLU A 523 27.80 5.02 19.60
CA GLU A 523 28.25 6.09 20.51
C GLU A 523 28.73 5.54 21.85
N LEU A 524 27.95 4.64 22.49
CA LEU A 524 28.36 3.99 23.73
C LEU A 524 29.68 3.24 23.59
N VAL A 525 29.85 2.46 22.52
CA VAL A 525 31.11 1.75 22.21
C VAL A 525 32.27 2.73 21.97
N ASN A 526 32.02 3.88 21.38
CA ASN A 526 33.04 4.90 21.18
C ASN A 526 33.50 5.49 22.52
N GLU A 527 32.58 5.80 23.44
CA GLU A 527 32.93 6.28 24.78
C GLU A 527 33.70 5.25 25.60
N MET A 528 33.25 3.97 25.56
CA MET A 528 34.03 2.87 26.21
C MET A 528 35.43 2.74 25.62
N THR A 529 35.58 2.86 24.30
CA THR A 529 36.88 2.81 23.64
C THR A 529 37.78 3.99 24.05
N ALA A 530 37.25 5.17 24.20
CA ALA A 530 37.99 6.33 24.68
C ALA A 530 38.45 6.13 26.14
N ALA A 531 37.71 5.35 26.93
CA ALA A 531 37.99 5.05 28.33
C ALA A 531 38.84 3.76 28.52
N GLU A 532 39.33 3.10 27.45
CA GLU A 532 40.09 1.86 27.55
C GLU A 532 41.29 1.95 28.49
N GLY A 533 41.97 3.09 28.55
CA GLY A 533 43.08 3.34 29.48
C GLY A 533 42.64 3.29 30.95
N ALA A 534 41.54 3.94 31.28
CA ALA A 534 40.96 3.96 32.61
C ALA A 534 40.40 2.58 33.03
N MET A 535 39.79 1.86 32.09
CA MET A 535 39.36 0.47 32.31
C MET A 535 40.53 -0.47 32.57
N ALA A 536 41.63 -0.32 31.84
CA ALA A 536 42.83 -1.14 31.98
C ALA A 536 43.61 -0.84 33.26
N SER A 537 43.66 0.42 33.73
CA SER A 537 44.33 0.81 34.96
C SER A 537 43.52 0.46 36.24
N GLY A 538 42.25 0.08 36.11
CA GLY A 538 41.35 -0.17 37.24
C GLY A 538 40.71 1.13 37.80
N GLU A 539 40.90 2.28 37.19
CA GLU A 539 40.19 3.52 37.51
C GLU A 539 38.68 3.34 37.34
N VAL A 540 38.27 2.58 36.31
CA VAL A 540 36.91 2.07 36.16
C VAL A 540 36.85 0.67 36.81
N PRO A 541 36.09 0.48 37.90
CA PRO A 541 36.02 -0.80 38.59
C PRO A 541 35.53 -1.94 37.71
N ALA A 542 36.07 -3.16 37.93
CA ALA A 542 35.74 -4.33 37.12
C ALA A 542 34.24 -4.67 37.09
N GLY A 543 33.48 -4.38 38.17
CA GLY A 543 32.03 -4.53 38.20
C GLY A 543 31.31 -3.59 37.24
N VAL A 544 31.78 -2.33 37.13
CA VAL A 544 31.27 -1.36 36.16
C VAL A 544 31.59 -1.82 34.73
N VAL A 545 32.84 -2.26 34.49
CA VAL A 545 33.24 -2.80 33.18
C VAL A 545 32.36 -3.99 32.77
N LYS A 546 32.06 -4.89 33.70
CA LYS A 546 31.17 -6.03 33.46
C LYS A 546 29.77 -5.58 33.05
N GLU A 547 29.19 -4.64 33.78
CA GLU A 547 27.85 -4.09 33.47
C GLU A 547 27.80 -3.43 32.08
N LEU A 548 28.80 -2.59 31.76
CA LEU A 548 28.95 -1.95 30.46
C LEU A 548 29.00 -2.95 29.32
N LEU A 549 29.86 -3.94 29.42
CA LEU A 549 30.09 -4.95 28.36
C LEU A 549 28.89 -5.88 28.22
N SER A 550 28.36 -6.42 29.33
CA SER A 550 27.21 -7.34 29.30
C SER A 550 25.97 -6.67 28.73
N SER A 551 25.66 -5.45 29.20
CA SER A 551 24.53 -4.70 28.68
C SER A 551 24.68 -4.34 27.20
N THR A 552 25.91 -3.97 26.76
CA THR A 552 26.16 -3.68 25.33
C THR A 552 25.92 -4.92 24.47
N VAL A 553 26.38 -6.09 24.90
CA VAL A 553 26.18 -7.37 24.19
C VAL A 553 24.67 -7.70 24.10
N LEU A 554 23.94 -7.52 25.21
CA LEU A 554 22.47 -7.72 25.22
C LEU A 554 21.75 -6.77 24.28
N LEU A 555 22.12 -5.48 24.24
CA LEU A 555 21.54 -4.48 23.34
C LEU A 555 21.87 -4.76 21.86
N MET A 556 23.02 -5.41 21.59
CA MET A 556 23.43 -5.80 20.24
C MET A 556 22.75 -7.07 19.73
N ALA A 557 22.30 -7.95 20.62
CA ALA A 557 21.81 -9.28 20.27
C ALA A 557 20.70 -9.28 19.19
N PRO A 558 19.73 -8.36 19.18
CA PRO A 558 18.72 -8.29 18.10
C PRO A 558 19.30 -7.95 16.72
N PHE A 559 20.41 -7.20 16.67
CA PHE A 559 21.02 -6.71 15.44
C PHE A 559 22.11 -7.62 14.89
N ALA A 560 22.95 -8.14 15.80
CA ALA A 560 24.13 -8.99 15.51
C ALA A 560 24.13 -10.22 16.41
N PRO A 561 23.19 -11.17 16.22
CA PRO A 561 22.96 -12.28 17.14
C PRO A 561 24.12 -13.24 17.25
N TYR A 562 24.88 -13.50 16.19
CA TYR A 562 26.00 -14.45 16.21
C TYR A 562 27.18 -13.89 17.00
N LEU A 563 27.55 -12.62 16.74
CA LEU A 563 28.58 -11.93 17.50
C LEU A 563 28.19 -11.82 18.98
N ALA A 564 26.93 -11.46 19.25
CA ALA A 564 26.43 -11.33 20.61
C ALA A 564 26.46 -12.65 21.37
N ALA A 565 26.16 -13.79 20.72
CA ALA A 565 26.22 -15.11 21.33
C ALA A 565 27.65 -15.47 21.77
N GLU A 566 28.63 -15.31 20.89
CA GLU A 566 30.04 -15.54 21.20
C GLU A 566 30.55 -14.65 22.33
N LEU A 567 30.21 -13.35 22.26
CA LEU A 567 30.65 -12.41 23.29
C LEU A 567 29.93 -12.61 24.64
N TRP A 568 28.70 -13.12 24.63
CA TRP A 568 27.97 -13.49 25.84
C TRP A 568 28.66 -14.64 26.58
N GLU A 569 29.12 -15.67 25.85
CA GLU A 569 29.91 -16.77 26.40
C GLU A 569 31.25 -16.27 26.91
N GLU A 570 31.95 -15.42 26.14
CA GLU A 570 33.21 -14.79 26.55
C GLU A 570 33.10 -13.99 27.85
N LEU A 571 31.95 -13.38 28.12
CA LEU A 571 31.68 -12.67 29.37
C LEU A 571 31.21 -13.57 30.51
N GLY A 572 31.08 -14.89 30.27
CA GLY A 572 30.60 -15.87 31.26
C GLY A 572 29.09 -15.81 31.47
N GLY A 573 28.35 -15.33 30.46
CA GLY A 573 26.90 -15.37 30.47
C GLY A 573 26.36 -16.79 30.46
N THR A 574 25.21 -17.01 31.07
CA THR A 574 24.58 -18.33 31.18
C THR A 574 23.39 -18.43 30.21
N GLY A 575 23.28 -19.56 29.49
CA GLY A 575 22.20 -19.79 28.51
C GLY A 575 22.37 -18.96 27.24
N GLU A 576 21.34 -18.98 26.42
CA GLU A 576 21.32 -18.25 25.15
C GLU A 576 21.15 -16.75 25.37
N VAL A 577 21.95 -15.91 24.73
CA VAL A 577 21.89 -14.45 24.82
C VAL A 577 20.50 -13.88 24.45
N LEU A 578 19.84 -14.50 23.46
CA LEU A 578 18.50 -14.07 23.02
C LEU A 578 17.39 -14.39 24.03
N ARG A 579 17.69 -15.23 25.04
CA ARG A 579 16.78 -15.55 26.15
C ARG A 579 17.20 -14.89 27.46
N ALA A 580 18.31 -14.19 27.45
CA ALA A 580 18.73 -13.39 28.60
C ALA A 580 17.77 -12.20 28.78
N GLY A 581 17.62 -11.75 30.01
CA GLY A 581 16.76 -10.59 30.32
C GLY A 581 17.24 -9.32 29.60
N TRP A 582 16.29 -8.53 29.10
CA TRP A 582 16.60 -7.22 28.55
C TRP A 582 17.15 -6.29 29.64
N PRO A 583 18.23 -5.51 29.38
CA PRO A 583 18.81 -4.64 30.40
C PRO A 583 17.83 -3.53 30.77
N VAL A 584 17.75 -3.23 32.07
CA VAL A 584 16.82 -2.22 32.61
C VAL A 584 17.58 -0.91 32.85
N SER A 585 17.03 0.21 32.34
CA SER A 585 17.61 1.52 32.59
C SER A 585 17.37 1.96 34.04
N ASN A 586 18.42 2.45 34.69
CA ASN A 586 18.32 3.12 35.98
C ASN A 586 18.20 4.64 35.74
N ALA A 587 17.07 5.23 36.10
CA ALA A 587 16.77 6.65 35.86
C ALA A 587 17.74 7.61 36.57
N GLU A 588 18.22 7.25 37.78
CA GLU A 588 19.18 8.05 38.55
C GLU A 588 20.57 8.05 37.91
N LEU A 589 20.99 6.89 37.36
CA LEU A 589 22.25 6.80 36.64
C LEU A 589 22.17 7.46 35.26
N ALA A 590 21.00 7.46 34.62
CA ALA A 590 20.78 8.08 33.32
C ALA A 590 20.72 9.61 33.37
N ARG A 591 20.58 10.19 34.57
CA ARG A 591 20.34 11.62 34.75
C ARG A 591 21.60 12.43 34.40
N GLU A 592 21.41 13.49 33.63
CA GLU A 592 22.44 14.48 33.33
C GLU A 592 22.73 15.31 34.59
N ASP A 593 24.00 15.45 34.96
CA ASP A 593 24.40 16.35 36.03
C ASP A 593 24.48 17.81 35.52
N VAL A 594 24.79 17.97 34.27
CA VAL A 594 24.92 19.27 33.59
C VAL A 594 24.17 19.22 32.25
N ILE A 595 23.35 20.20 31.99
CA ILE A 595 22.61 20.34 30.72
C ILE A 595 23.11 21.53 29.92
N GLU A 596 23.08 21.40 28.59
CA GLU A 596 23.38 22.48 27.67
C GLU A 596 22.08 23.19 27.27
N ILE A 597 22.04 24.51 27.51
CA ILE A 597 20.86 25.32 27.18
C ILE A 597 21.26 26.35 26.13
N PRO A 598 20.65 26.33 24.92
CA PRO A 598 20.86 27.35 23.93
C PRO A 598 20.35 28.72 24.38
N VAL A 599 21.19 29.77 24.20
CA VAL A 599 20.86 31.14 24.54
C VAL A 599 20.64 31.93 23.25
N GLN A 600 19.48 32.52 23.15
CA GLN A 600 19.09 33.42 22.08
C GLN A 600 19.14 34.87 22.56
N VAL A 601 19.52 35.80 21.66
CA VAL A 601 19.33 37.22 21.84
C VAL A 601 18.40 37.72 20.72
N ASN A 602 17.24 38.26 21.12
CA ASN A 602 16.17 38.67 20.20
C ASN A 602 15.76 37.54 19.23
N GLY A 603 15.61 36.29 19.74
CA GLY A 603 15.18 35.13 18.96
C GLY A 603 16.25 34.48 18.08
N LYS A 604 17.50 35.00 18.04
CA LYS A 604 18.59 34.39 17.28
C LYS A 604 19.57 33.70 18.22
N LEU A 605 19.93 32.45 17.95
CA LEU A 605 20.92 31.68 18.72
C LEU A 605 22.27 32.41 18.72
N ARG A 606 22.84 32.60 19.92
CA ARG A 606 24.11 33.32 20.13
C ARG A 606 25.12 32.54 20.93
N SER A 607 24.67 31.72 21.87
CA SER A 607 25.54 30.88 22.69
C SER A 607 24.82 29.63 23.17
N VAL A 608 25.59 28.73 23.80
CA VAL A 608 25.07 27.56 24.55
C VAL A 608 25.78 27.61 25.90
N ILE A 609 24.99 27.67 26.97
CA ILE A 609 25.49 27.64 28.35
C ILE A 609 25.39 26.25 28.95
N ARG A 610 26.30 25.92 29.84
CA ARG A 610 26.27 24.68 30.64
C ARG A 610 25.85 25.02 32.08
N VAL A 611 24.78 24.41 32.54
CA VAL A 611 24.24 24.61 33.87
C VAL A 611 23.93 23.28 34.53
N ALA A 612 23.92 23.22 35.86
CA ALA A 612 23.45 22.03 36.57
C ALA A 612 22.03 21.66 36.10
N ALA A 613 21.74 20.39 35.92
CA ALA A 613 20.43 19.92 35.43
C ALA A 613 19.27 20.38 36.36
N GLU A 614 19.57 20.55 37.67
CA GLU A 614 18.65 21.06 38.66
C GLU A 614 18.70 22.57 38.88
N ALA A 615 19.45 23.28 38.02
CA ALA A 615 19.53 24.73 38.15
C ALA A 615 18.14 25.36 38.07
N ASP A 616 17.83 26.16 39.07
CA ASP A 616 16.59 26.92 39.07
C ASP A 616 16.62 28.01 37.97
N ARG A 617 15.48 28.60 37.75
CA ARG A 617 15.34 29.65 36.74
C ARG A 617 16.33 30.80 36.95
N ALA A 618 16.57 31.20 38.20
CA ALA A 618 17.46 32.31 38.55
C ALA A 618 18.92 31.96 38.21
N ALA A 619 19.37 30.73 38.50
CA ALA A 619 20.69 30.24 38.15
C ALA A 619 20.90 30.16 36.64
N ILE A 620 19.88 29.69 35.87
CA ILE A 620 19.91 29.64 34.41
C ILE A 620 19.99 31.06 33.81
N GLU A 621 19.19 32.01 34.30
CA GLU A 621 19.24 33.41 33.87
C GLU A 621 20.60 34.03 34.18
N ALA A 622 21.15 33.81 35.37
CA ALA A 622 22.48 34.31 35.75
C ALA A 622 23.59 33.74 34.85
N ALA A 623 23.57 32.44 34.61
CA ALA A 623 24.54 31.79 33.71
C ALA A 623 24.43 32.33 32.28
N ALA A 624 23.22 32.56 31.77
CA ALA A 624 23.02 33.11 30.41
C ALA A 624 23.56 34.56 30.31
N LEU A 625 23.37 35.38 31.32
CA LEU A 625 23.86 36.76 31.32
C LEU A 625 25.37 36.85 31.58
N ALA A 626 25.98 35.86 32.23
CA ALA A 626 27.40 35.76 32.46
C ALA A 626 28.20 35.21 31.30
N ASP A 627 27.55 34.63 30.27
CA ASP A 627 28.21 34.04 29.12
C ASP A 627 28.88 35.13 28.25
N PRO A 628 30.20 35.01 27.94
CA PRO A 628 30.96 36.04 27.22
C PRO A 628 30.36 36.42 25.86
N LYS A 629 29.84 35.42 25.11
CA LYS A 629 29.23 35.68 23.80
C LYS A 629 27.88 36.39 23.93
N VAL A 630 27.12 36.08 24.96
CA VAL A 630 25.86 36.78 25.24
C VAL A 630 26.14 38.22 25.63
N ILE A 631 27.14 38.46 26.48
CA ILE A 631 27.59 39.83 26.89
C ILE A 631 27.98 40.65 25.67
N GLU A 632 28.76 40.08 24.74
CA GLU A 632 29.15 40.75 23.50
C GLU A 632 27.93 41.18 22.68
N TRP A 633 26.93 40.28 22.54
CA TRP A 633 25.71 40.59 21.81
C TRP A 633 24.76 41.56 22.50
N LEU A 634 24.84 41.65 23.82
CA LEU A 634 24.10 42.66 24.57
C LEU A 634 24.68 44.08 24.33
N ALA A 635 25.96 44.18 23.96
CA ALA A 635 26.65 45.46 23.63
C ALA A 635 26.38 46.57 24.68
N GLY A 636 26.37 46.23 25.97
CA GLY A 636 26.11 47.18 27.07
C GLY A 636 24.62 47.51 27.27
N LYS A 637 23.70 46.94 26.53
CA LYS A 637 22.24 47.12 26.69
C LYS A 637 21.71 46.29 27.82
N THR A 638 20.76 46.85 28.56
CA THR A 638 20.05 46.12 29.63
C THR A 638 18.92 45.24 29.05
N PRO A 639 18.82 43.97 29.42
CA PRO A 639 17.73 43.12 29.01
C PRO A 639 16.36 43.70 29.46
N VAL A 640 15.40 43.75 28.54
CA VAL A 640 14.03 44.18 28.80
C VAL A 640 13.22 43.02 29.37
N LYS A 641 13.51 41.78 28.89
CA LYS A 641 12.85 40.56 29.34
C LYS A 641 13.77 39.36 29.09
N ILE A 642 13.78 38.44 30.04
CA ILE A 642 14.42 37.13 29.89
C ILE A 642 13.34 36.05 29.94
N ILE A 643 13.30 35.21 28.92
CA ILE A 643 12.37 34.10 28.79
C ILE A 643 13.18 32.82 28.94
N VAL A 644 12.97 32.12 30.06
CA VAL A 644 13.59 30.81 30.29
C VAL A 644 12.53 29.75 30.09
N VAL A 645 12.82 28.81 29.16
CA VAL A 645 12.08 27.56 29.03
C VAL A 645 12.98 26.47 29.60
N PRO A 646 12.70 25.96 30.81
CA PRO A 646 13.59 25.04 31.51
C PRO A 646 14.00 23.86 30.59
N GLY A 647 15.30 23.54 30.59
CA GLY A 647 15.88 22.47 29.79
C GLY A 647 15.81 22.64 28.26
N LYS A 648 15.28 23.78 27.74
CA LYS A 648 15.10 23.95 26.29
C LYS A 648 15.83 25.17 25.70
N LEU A 649 15.60 26.35 26.25
CA LEU A 649 16.24 27.57 25.76
C LEU A 649 16.11 28.74 26.75
N VAL A 650 17.03 29.70 26.63
CA VAL A 650 16.93 31.04 27.19
C VAL A 650 16.85 32.05 26.06
N ASN A 651 15.89 32.97 26.08
CA ASN A 651 15.83 34.08 25.13
C ASN A 651 15.94 35.43 25.87
N VAL A 652 17.03 36.14 25.62
CA VAL A 652 17.29 37.49 26.20
C VAL A 652 16.78 38.51 25.19
N VAL A 653 15.80 39.30 25.60
CA VAL A 653 15.23 40.36 24.77
C VAL A 653 15.84 41.70 25.15
N VAL A 654 16.46 42.37 24.18
CA VAL A 654 17.03 43.75 24.33
C VAL A 654 16.40 44.67 23.31
N LYS A 655 16.32 45.98 23.63
CA LYS A 655 15.89 47.04 22.71
C LYS A 655 17.04 47.64 21.93
#